data_797e21fb434d3ff88520b0a263ea80a4
#
_entry.id   797e21fb434d3ff88520b0a263ea80a4
#
_cell.length_a   1.000
_cell.length_b   1.000
_cell.length_c   1.000
_cell.angle_alpha   90.00
_cell.angle_beta   90.00
_cell.angle_gamma   90.00
#
_symmetry.space_group_name_H-M   'P 1'
#
loop_
_entity.id
_entity.type
_entity.pdbx_description
1 polymer ?
#
loop_
_entity_poly.entity_id
_entity_poly.type
_entity_poly.pdbx_seq_one_letter_code
_entity_poly.pdbx_strand_id
1 'polypeptide(L)'
;MSEELHSQVKEIDISTEMRTSFLDYAMSIIVSRALPDVRDGLKPVHRRILFAMSELGMSPDKPHKKSARIVGEVIGKYHPHGDTAVYETMVRMAQDFSLRYMLVDGHGNFGSIDGDMAAAMRYTEARLSKIAMELLRDINRETIDYKPNYDGEENEPVVLPSRFPNLLVNGSSGIAVGMATNIPPHNLREVIEGIQLMIQNPEITPLELMQVIKGPDFPTAGFILGREGIRQAYQTGRGSVTMRARTVIEENNNKARIIVNELPYQVNKARLVEKIAELVREKKIDGITDLRDESDRNGMRVVIELRRDVNPNVVLNNLFKQTAMQSNFGIIMLALVNGEPRVLNLREMLHYYLKHQQEVIRRRTEYDLRKAEARAHILEGLRIALDHLDQVIALIRASRTTDEAREGLMSTFHLSLDQAQAILDMRLQRLTGLEREKIEAEYAELMKKIAELKAILADEQLILAIISEELNEIKEKFGDERRSEITVGEESIEDEDLIPREDVVITITHTGYIKRLPVTTYRNQKRGGRGIVGMDTKDNDFVEHLFVTNTHHYLLFFTNKGKVYRLKAYEIPDLSRTARGTPIINLIQIEQGETVNAVIPVESFETEQYLFFATKQGVVKKTPIDDYSNIRKGGLIAINLREDDDLIGVKLTDGNQGIIMGTKLGMSIHFPEQDVRSMGRSATGVKGIQLDDEDAVIDMDVVHEDNSVLIVTAKGFGKRTPVSEYRIQSRGGKGIKTLNVTDKNGAVVGLKVVQEDEDLMIITALGTVIRTSMDGISVMGRNTQGVRLINIREDDEVGTLARVQKNEEQNENEEDGDWEESEAADSEE
;
A
#
# COMPACT_ATOMS: atom_id res chain seq x y z
N MET A 1 -26.32 24.14 -76.22
CA MET A 1 -26.51 24.81 -74.92
C MET A 1 -25.74 23.93 -73.88
N SER A 2 -24.52 24.32 -73.64
CA SER A 2 -23.68 23.71 -72.57
C SER A 2 -23.95 24.46 -71.26
N GLU A 3 -24.70 23.82 -70.36
CA GLU A 3 -24.77 24.31 -69.00
C GLU A 3 -23.44 24.12 -68.36
N GLU A 4 -22.69 25.17 -68.13
CA GLU A 4 -21.53 25.25 -67.27
C GLU A 4 -21.99 24.96 -65.86
N LEU A 5 -21.68 23.75 -65.37
CA LEU A 5 -21.68 23.43 -63.97
C LEU A 5 -20.55 24.23 -63.29
N HIS A 6 -20.87 25.43 -62.82
CA HIS A 6 -20.01 26.16 -61.88
C HIS A 6 -19.99 25.38 -60.55
N SER A 7 -19.00 24.49 -60.38
CA SER A 7 -18.63 24.00 -59.07
C SER A 7 -18.13 25.19 -58.28
N GLN A 8 -18.91 25.65 -57.31
CA GLN A 8 -18.45 26.66 -56.37
C GLN A 8 -17.34 26.01 -55.49
N VAL A 9 -16.09 26.26 -55.88
CA VAL A 9 -14.93 25.96 -55.05
C VAL A 9 -14.95 26.99 -53.93
N LYS A 10 -15.28 26.53 -52.72
CA LYS A 10 -15.24 27.31 -51.51
C LYS A 10 -13.84 27.21 -50.91
N GLU A 11 -13.11 28.30 -50.84
CA GLU A 11 -11.82 28.34 -50.13
C GLU A 11 -12.13 28.17 -48.63
N ILE A 12 -11.56 27.14 -48.02
CA ILE A 12 -11.64 26.87 -46.58
C ILE A 12 -10.23 26.94 -46.03
N ASP A 13 -10.04 27.80 -45.03
CA ASP A 13 -8.77 27.85 -44.30
C ASP A 13 -8.60 26.56 -43.50
N ILE A 14 -7.53 25.82 -43.80
CA ILE A 14 -7.25 24.50 -43.19
C ILE A 14 -7.10 24.59 -41.69
N SER A 15 -6.59 25.68 -41.15
CA SER A 15 -6.45 25.85 -39.69
C SER A 15 -7.80 26.04 -38.99
N THR A 16 -8.74 26.70 -39.64
CA THR A 16 -10.10 26.88 -39.15
C THR A 16 -10.88 25.59 -39.23
N GLU A 17 -10.79 24.88 -40.37
CA GLU A 17 -11.45 23.57 -40.53
C GLU A 17 -10.94 22.53 -39.53
N MET A 18 -9.59 22.42 -39.40
CA MET A 18 -8.96 21.53 -38.42
C MET A 18 -9.38 21.85 -36.99
N ARG A 19 -9.47 23.14 -36.64
CA ARG A 19 -9.90 23.56 -35.29
C ARG A 19 -11.35 23.15 -35.04
N THR A 20 -12.25 23.41 -35.99
CA THR A 20 -13.66 23.06 -35.85
C THR A 20 -13.87 21.58 -35.81
N SER A 21 -13.29 20.82 -36.72
CA SER A 21 -13.39 19.37 -36.79
C SER A 21 -12.78 18.69 -35.53
N PHE A 22 -11.67 19.24 -35.00
CA PHE A 22 -11.05 18.74 -33.78
C PHE A 22 -11.93 19.03 -32.56
N LEU A 23 -12.55 20.20 -32.48
CA LEU A 23 -13.49 20.51 -31.38
C LEU A 23 -14.72 19.62 -31.43
N ASP A 24 -15.30 19.39 -32.60
CA ASP A 24 -16.46 18.52 -32.78
C ASP A 24 -16.10 17.06 -32.40
N TYR A 25 -14.94 16.59 -32.83
CA TYR A 25 -14.43 15.27 -32.46
C TYR A 25 -14.19 15.15 -30.95
N ALA A 26 -13.52 16.16 -30.34
CA ALA A 26 -13.25 16.18 -28.91
C ALA A 26 -14.55 16.19 -28.10
N MET A 27 -15.52 17.04 -28.48
CA MET A 27 -16.83 17.10 -27.82
C MET A 27 -17.57 15.79 -27.93
N SER A 28 -17.55 15.15 -29.11
CA SER A 28 -18.18 13.84 -29.30
C SER A 28 -17.56 12.77 -28.40
N ILE A 29 -16.21 12.72 -28.28
CA ILE A 29 -15.53 11.75 -27.40
C ILE A 29 -15.82 12.04 -25.94
N ILE A 30 -15.81 13.31 -25.53
CA ILE A 30 -16.04 13.70 -24.15
C ILE A 30 -17.48 13.36 -23.73
N VAL A 31 -18.47 13.84 -24.45
CA VAL A 31 -19.87 13.77 -24.06
C VAL A 31 -20.52 12.44 -24.44
N SER A 32 -20.17 11.89 -25.63
CA SER A 32 -20.91 10.77 -26.21
C SER A 32 -20.18 9.42 -26.16
N ARG A 33 -19.00 9.34 -25.51
CA ARG A 33 -18.23 8.08 -25.48
C ARG A 33 -17.53 7.77 -24.15
N ALA A 34 -16.64 8.67 -23.68
CA ALA A 34 -15.64 8.30 -22.68
C ALA A 34 -16.07 8.56 -21.23
N LEU A 35 -16.89 9.59 -21.00
CA LEU A 35 -17.24 10.01 -19.64
C LEU A 35 -18.63 9.52 -19.22
N PRO A 36 -18.79 9.16 -17.93
CA PRO A 36 -20.09 8.79 -17.35
C PRO A 36 -20.92 10.03 -17.03
N ASP A 37 -22.24 9.91 -17.09
CA ASP A 37 -23.16 10.90 -16.51
C ASP A 37 -23.19 10.76 -14.99
N VAL A 38 -23.15 11.87 -14.25
CA VAL A 38 -23.13 11.87 -12.78
C VAL A 38 -24.36 11.23 -12.17
N ARG A 39 -25.50 11.28 -12.87
CA ARG A 39 -26.81 10.84 -12.39
C ARG A 39 -26.95 9.32 -12.36
N ASP A 40 -26.56 8.62 -13.42
CA ASP A 40 -26.70 7.16 -13.55
C ASP A 40 -25.35 6.41 -13.57
N GLY A 41 -24.25 7.14 -13.65
CA GLY A 41 -22.89 6.55 -13.65
C GLY A 41 -22.54 5.76 -14.91
N LEU A 42 -23.32 5.91 -15.98
CA LEU A 42 -23.17 5.13 -17.19
C LEU A 42 -22.59 5.98 -18.33
N LYS A 43 -21.73 5.34 -19.12
CA LYS A 43 -21.38 5.83 -20.45
C LYS A 43 -22.53 5.49 -21.43
N PRO A 44 -22.61 6.17 -22.58
CA PRO A 44 -23.68 5.91 -23.55
C PRO A 44 -23.80 4.43 -23.96
N VAL A 45 -22.68 3.74 -24.19
CA VAL A 45 -22.67 2.31 -24.58
C VAL A 45 -23.27 1.42 -23.49
N HIS A 46 -22.94 1.64 -22.20
CA HIS A 46 -23.50 0.88 -21.08
C HIS A 46 -25.02 1.09 -20.99
N ARG A 47 -25.45 2.34 -21.07
CA ARG A 47 -26.88 2.71 -21.02
C ARG A 47 -27.66 2.06 -22.14
N ARG A 48 -27.15 2.08 -23.36
CA ARG A 48 -27.77 1.46 -24.55
C ARG A 48 -27.88 -0.05 -24.42
N ILE A 49 -26.85 -0.73 -23.86
CA ILE A 49 -26.89 -2.18 -23.62
C ILE A 49 -27.98 -2.53 -22.61
N LEU A 50 -28.02 -1.86 -21.45
CA LEU A 50 -29.01 -2.13 -20.42
C LEU A 50 -30.42 -1.82 -20.89
N PHE A 51 -30.62 -0.73 -21.65
CA PHE A 51 -31.89 -0.36 -22.23
C PHE A 51 -32.36 -1.39 -23.27
N ALA A 52 -31.53 -1.77 -24.21
CA ALA A 52 -31.85 -2.81 -25.20
C ALA A 52 -32.21 -4.15 -24.55
N MET A 53 -31.48 -4.56 -23.50
CA MET A 53 -31.78 -5.78 -22.76
C MET A 53 -33.17 -5.68 -22.06
N SER A 54 -33.54 -4.50 -21.59
CA SER A 54 -34.86 -4.24 -21.02
C SER A 54 -35.98 -4.34 -22.08
N GLU A 55 -35.80 -3.71 -23.25
CA GLU A 55 -36.71 -3.77 -24.38
C GLU A 55 -36.91 -5.21 -24.88
N LEU A 56 -35.85 -6.00 -24.93
CA LEU A 56 -35.88 -7.43 -25.24
C LEU A 56 -36.53 -8.29 -24.13
N GLY A 57 -36.90 -7.69 -23.03
CA GLY A 57 -37.53 -8.34 -21.87
C GLY A 57 -36.67 -9.38 -21.20
N MET A 58 -35.35 -9.13 -21.09
CA MET A 58 -34.36 -10.04 -20.49
C MET A 58 -34.20 -9.80 -18.97
N SER A 59 -35.30 -9.93 -18.26
CA SER A 59 -35.34 -9.80 -16.80
C SER A 59 -34.70 -11.03 -16.09
N PRO A 60 -34.30 -10.89 -14.81
CA PRO A 60 -33.63 -11.94 -14.05
C PRO A 60 -34.44 -13.23 -13.83
N ASP A 61 -35.75 -13.12 -13.93
CA ASP A 61 -36.69 -14.24 -13.82
C ASP A 61 -36.88 -15.04 -15.11
N LYS A 62 -36.34 -14.54 -16.23
CA LYS A 62 -36.43 -15.18 -17.54
C LYS A 62 -35.15 -15.92 -17.89
N PRO A 63 -35.20 -16.91 -18.83
CA PRO A 63 -34.02 -17.59 -19.31
C PRO A 63 -33.01 -16.63 -19.95
N HIS A 64 -31.72 -16.95 -19.85
CA HIS A 64 -30.66 -16.26 -20.58
C HIS A 64 -30.89 -16.32 -22.09
N LYS A 65 -30.44 -15.32 -22.80
CA LYS A 65 -30.46 -15.28 -24.27
C LYS A 65 -29.05 -15.10 -24.82
N LYS A 66 -28.82 -15.56 -26.05
CA LYS A 66 -27.52 -15.43 -26.72
C LYS A 66 -27.05 -13.99 -26.74
N SER A 67 -25.79 -13.78 -26.34
CA SER A 67 -25.14 -12.46 -26.32
C SER A 67 -25.19 -11.78 -27.69
N ALA A 68 -25.04 -12.55 -28.78
CA ALA A 68 -25.14 -12.05 -30.15
C ALA A 68 -26.49 -11.34 -30.44
N ARG A 69 -27.59 -11.76 -29.83
CA ARG A 69 -28.89 -11.10 -29.97
C ARG A 69 -28.90 -9.73 -29.33
N ILE A 70 -28.29 -9.59 -28.15
CA ILE A 70 -28.18 -8.31 -27.44
C ILE A 70 -27.32 -7.35 -28.24
N VAL A 71 -26.14 -7.81 -28.68
CA VAL A 71 -25.19 -7.01 -29.46
C VAL A 71 -25.83 -6.55 -30.77
N GLY A 72 -26.53 -7.45 -31.49
CA GLY A 72 -27.24 -7.10 -32.71
C GLY A 72 -28.31 -6.02 -32.50
N GLU A 73 -29.13 -6.10 -31.44
CA GLU A 73 -30.15 -5.10 -31.11
C GLU A 73 -29.53 -3.73 -30.80
N VAL A 74 -28.45 -3.73 -30.00
CA VAL A 74 -27.74 -2.49 -29.62
C VAL A 74 -27.15 -1.79 -30.82
N ILE A 75 -26.47 -2.53 -31.72
CA ILE A 75 -25.86 -1.96 -32.92
C ILE A 75 -26.92 -1.48 -33.89
N GLY A 76 -27.94 -2.30 -34.13
CA GLY A 76 -29.01 -2.00 -35.10
C GLY A 76 -29.81 -0.76 -34.72
N LYS A 77 -30.10 -0.55 -33.41
CA LYS A 77 -30.99 0.50 -33.01
C LYS A 77 -30.34 1.71 -32.37
N TYR A 78 -29.22 1.54 -31.62
CA TYR A 78 -28.75 2.58 -30.74
C TYR A 78 -27.28 2.96 -30.87
N HIS A 79 -26.39 2.00 -31.23
CA HIS A 79 -24.95 2.23 -31.15
C HIS A 79 -24.24 1.84 -32.48
N PRO A 80 -24.10 2.76 -33.45
CA PRO A 80 -23.58 2.49 -34.78
C PRO A 80 -22.04 2.34 -34.79
N HIS A 81 -21.50 1.39 -34.00
CA HIS A 81 -20.08 1.09 -33.89
C HIS A 81 -19.85 -0.41 -33.95
N GLY A 82 -18.59 -0.84 -33.88
CA GLY A 82 -18.23 -2.26 -34.01
C GLY A 82 -18.82 -3.15 -32.89
N ASP A 83 -19.21 -4.35 -33.27
CA ASP A 83 -19.80 -5.39 -32.41
C ASP A 83 -18.88 -5.79 -31.24
N THR A 84 -17.60 -5.83 -31.48
CA THR A 84 -16.58 -6.15 -30.47
C THR A 84 -16.64 -5.17 -29.30
N ALA A 85 -16.76 -3.87 -29.56
CA ALA A 85 -16.81 -2.85 -28.50
C ALA A 85 -18.05 -3.00 -27.60
N VAL A 86 -19.20 -3.32 -28.20
CA VAL A 86 -20.45 -3.57 -27.46
C VAL A 86 -20.35 -4.86 -26.65
N TYR A 87 -19.85 -5.94 -27.27
CA TYR A 87 -19.71 -7.23 -26.61
C TYR A 87 -18.73 -7.17 -25.45
N GLU A 88 -17.53 -6.60 -25.63
CA GLU A 88 -16.55 -6.46 -24.56
C GLU A 88 -17.06 -5.59 -23.39
N THR A 89 -17.85 -4.56 -23.69
CA THR A 89 -18.49 -3.75 -22.66
C THR A 89 -19.50 -4.57 -21.86
N MET A 90 -20.33 -5.35 -22.54
CA MET A 90 -21.28 -6.26 -21.89
C MET A 90 -20.56 -7.33 -21.06
N VAL A 91 -19.46 -7.87 -21.56
CA VAL A 91 -18.61 -8.84 -20.86
C VAL A 91 -18.11 -8.26 -19.55
N ARG A 92 -17.56 -7.03 -19.57
CA ARG A 92 -17.09 -6.35 -18.34
C ARG A 92 -18.19 -6.15 -17.32
N MET A 93 -19.41 -5.88 -17.75
CA MET A 93 -20.55 -5.75 -16.84
C MET A 93 -20.98 -7.07 -16.18
N ALA A 94 -20.51 -8.21 -16.69
CA ALA A 94 -20.75 -9.54 -16.14
C ALA A 94 -19.58 -10.12 -15.33
N GLN A 95 -18.44 -9.41 -15.25
CA GLN A 95 -17.23 -9.88 -14.53
C GLN A 95 -17.24 -9.39 -13.07
N ASP A 96 -17.16 -10.30 -12.12
CA ASP A 96 -17.16 -10.05 -10.68
C ASP A 96 -15.85 -9.42 -10.17
N PHE A 97 -14.77 -9.53 -10.95
CA PHE A 97 -13.47 -8.88 -10.71
C PHE A 97 -13.36 -7.50 -11.38
N SER A 98 -14.31 -7.13 -12.25
CA SER A 98 -14.34 -5.83 -12.93
C SER A 98 -15.32 -4.85 -12.30
N LEU A 99 -16.53 -5.31 -11.94
CA LEU A 99 -17.56 -4.51 -11.28
C LEU A 99 -17.78 -4.97 -9.84
N ARG A 100 -17.94 -4.02 -8.95
CA ARG A 100 -18.25 -4.31 -7.54
C ARG A 100 -19.66 -4.92 -7.40
N TYR A 101 -20.62 -4.47 -8.22
CA TYR A 101 -21.96 -5.03 -8.37
C TYR A 101 -22.24 -5.25 -9.86
N MET A 102 -22.26 -6.48 -10.29
CA MET A 102 -22.46 -6.85 -11.69
C MET A 102 -23.83 -6.41 -12.20
N LEU A 103 -23.88 -5.82 -13.40
CA LEU A 103 -25.11 -5.36 -14.05
C LEU A 103 -25.66 -6.39 -15.04
N VAL A 104 -24.84 -7.30 -15.50
CA VAL A 104 -25.19 -8.39 -16.41
C VAL A 104 -24.97 -9.73 -15.70
N ASP A 105 -25.97 -10.61 -15.80
CA ASP A 105 -25.88 -12.01 -15.37
C ASP A 105 -25.52 -12.87 -16.59
N GLY A 106 -24.25 -13.28 -16.65
CA GLY A 106 -23.66 -14.03 -17.75
C GLY A 106 -23.69 -15.54 -17.52
N HIS A 107 -23.93 -16.31 -18.60
CA HIS A 107 -23.83 -17.74 -18.61
C HIS A 107 -22.86 -18.21 -19.70
N GLY A 108 -21.82 -18.96 -19.32
CA GLY A 108 -20.71 -19.38 -20.18
C GLY A 108 -19.39 -18.75 -19.75
N ASN A 109 -18.41 -18.69 -20.64
CA ASN A 109 -17.10 -18.10 -20.38
C ASN A 109 -17.11 -16.60 -20.68
N PHE A 110 -17.08 -15.78 -19.66
CA PHE A 110 -16.98 -14.30 -19.72
C PHE A 110 -15.55 -13.80 -19.38
N GLY A 111 -14.52 -14.62 -19.53
CA GLY A 111 -13.14 -14.28 -19.20
C GLY A 111 -12.80 -14.59 -17.74
N SER A 112 -11.55 -14.34 -17.38
CA SER A 112 -11.03 -14.57 -16.04
C SER A 112 -10.06 -13.48 -15.60
N ILE A 113 -9.70 -13.49 -14.30
CA ILE A 113 -8.69 -12.58 -13.72
C ILE A 113 -7.29 -12.85 -14.31
N ASP A 114 -7.08 -14.00 -14.97
CA ASP A 114 -5.85 -14.33 -15.70
C ASP A 114 -5.73 -13.59 -17.04
N GLY A 115 -6.80 -12.89 -17.44
CA GLY A 115 -6.85 -12.15 -18.69
C GLY A 115 -7.30 -13.00 -19.87
N ASP A 116 -7.88 -14.19 -19.62
CA ASP A 116 -8.55 -14.95 -20.65
C ASP A 116 -9.67 -14.14 -21.28
N MET A 117 -9.77 -14.21 -22.60
CA MET A 117 -10.86 -13.55 -23.31
C MET A 117 -12.16 -14.30 -23.10
N ALA A 118 -13.27 -13.57 -23.13
CA ALA A 118 -14.58 -14.19 -23.19
C ALA A 118 -14.72 -15.04 -24.47
N ALA A 119 -15.50 -16.11 -24.38
CA ALA A 119 -15.87 -16.88 -25.54
C ALA A 119 -16.65 -16.00 -26.54
N ALA A 120 -16.64 -16.34 -27.83
CA ALA A 120 -17.37 -15.57 -28.84
C ALA A 120 -18.87 -15.46 -28.50
N MET A 121 -19.48 -14.31 -28.80
CA MET A 121 -20.87 -13.95 -28.44
C MET A 121 -21.95 -14.94 -28.89
N ARG A 122 -21.65 -15.81 -29.85
CA ARG A 122 -22.53 -16.91 -30.30
C ARG A 122 -22.60 -18.05 -29.27
N TYR A 123 -21.64 -18.18 -28.36
CA TYR A 123 -21.60 -19.23 -27.34
C TYR A 123 -22.11 -18.75 -26.00
N THR A 124 -21.84 -17.50 -25.61
CA THR A 124 -22.25 -16.94 -24.34
C THR A 124 -23.72 -16.53 -24.35
N GLU A 125 -24.31 -16.50 -23.17
CA GLU A 125 -25.68 -16.07 -22.95
C GLU A 125 -25.73 -15.06 -21.79
N ALA A 126 -26.66 -14.12 -21.82
CA ALA A 126 -26.77 -13.08 -20.81
C ALA A 126 -28.24 -12.69 -20.55
N ARG A 127 -28.46 -12.09 -19.38
CA ARG A 127 -29.68 -11.37 -18.98
C ARG A 127 -29.31 -10.24 -18.00
N LEU A 128 -30.26 -9.39 -17.69
CA LEU A 128 -30.06 -8.37 -16.66
C LEU A 128 -29.88 -9.02 -15.28
N SER A 129 -28.99 -8.48 -14.48
CA SER A 129 -28.87 -8.85 -13.07
C SER A 129 -30.02 -8.24 -12.25
N LYS A 130 -30.23 -8.75 -11.03
CA LYS A 130 -31.29 -8.23 -10.14
C LYS A 130 -31.07 -6.75 -9.80
N ILE A 131 -29.84 -6.34 -9.57
CA ILE A 131 -29.53 -4.94 -9.22
C ILE A 131 -29.65 -4.02 -10.45
N ALA A 132 -29.37 -4.51 -11.66
CA ALA A 132 -29.54 -3.73 -12.89
C ALA A 132 -31.00 -3.33 -13.13
N MET A 133 -31.96 -4.14 -12.66
CA MET A 133 -33.37 -3.79 -12.73
C MET A 133 -33.71 -2.52 -11.93
N GLU A 134 -32.95 -2.23 -10.88
CA GLU A 134 -33.12 -1.01 -10.09
C GLU A 134 -32.63 0.25 -10.83
N LEU A 135 -31.71 0.11 -11.82
CA LEU A 135 -31.34 1.22 -12.71
C LEU A 135 -32.46 1.58 -13.69
N LEU A 136 -33.27 0.59 -14.11
CA LEU A 136 -34.29 0.70 -15.13
C LEU A 136 -35.69 0.88 -14.55
N ARG A 137 -35.84 0.76 -13.23
CA ARG A 137 -37.14 0.81 -12.55
C ARG A 137 -37.83 2.13 -12.84
N ASP A 138 -39.14 2.05 -13.11
CA ASP A 138 -40.00 3.20 -13.42
C ASP A 138 -39.68 3.95 -14.73
N ILE A 139 -38.82 3.39 -15.62
CA ILE A 139 -38.47 4.00 -16.91
C ILE A 139 -39.71 4.28 -17.80
N ASN A 140 -40.73 3.45 -17.67
CA ASN A 140 -42.01 3.57 -18.43
C ASN A 140 -43.00 4.55 -17.80
N ARG A 141 -42.56 5.35 -16.79
CA ARG A 141 -43.44 6.34 -16.10
C ARG A 141 -43.02 7.79 -16.38
N GLU A 142 -42.43 8.03 -17.56
CA GLU A 142 -41.99 9.38 -17.97
C GLU A 142 -40.98 10.03 -16.98
N THR A 143 -40.22 9.21 -16.27
CA THR A 143 -39.30 9.65 -15.22
C THR A 143 -38.07 10.32 -15.76
N ILE A 144 -37.75 10.09 -17.04
CA ILE A 144 -36.53 10.56 -17.71
C ILE A 144 -36.88 11.09 -19.10
N ASP A 145 -35.92 11.84 -19.69
CA ASP A 145 -36.03 12.34 -21.04
C ASP A 145 -35.47 11.32 -22.04
N TYR A 146 -36.08 11.33 -23.23
CA TYR A 146 -35.63 10.58 -24.40
C TYR A 146 -35.13 11.52 -25.49
N LYS A 147 -34.21 11.01 -26.30
CA LYS A 147 -33.69 11.68 -27.51
C LYS A 147 -33.76 10.72 -28.68
N PRO A 148 -33.84 11.22 -29.92
CA PRO A 148 -33.69 10.36 -31.09
C PRO A 148 -32.34 9.64 -31.08
N ASN A 149 -32.32 8.41 -31.61
CA ASN A 149 -31.13 7.67 -31.89
C ASN A 149 -30.35 8.26 -33.08
N TYR A 150 -29.35 7.58 -33.59
CA TYR A 150 -28.47 8.09 -34.67
C TYR A 150 -29.16 8.27 -36.02
N ASP A 151 -30.26 7.56 -36.35
CA ASP A 151 -31.01 7.63 -37.61
C ASP A 151 -32.38 8.32 -37.42
N GLY A 152 -32.78 8.58 -36.20
CA GLY A 152 -34.08 9.25 -35.89
C GLY A 152 -35.30 8.33 -35.90
N GLU A 153 -35.12 7.03 -36.15
CA GLU A 153 -36.25 6.07 -36.20
C GLU A 153 -36.69 5.59 -34.80
N GLU A 154 -35.74 5.53 -33.84
CA GLU A 154 -36.01 5.07 -32.48
C GLU A 154 -35.63 6.16 -31.45
N ASN A 155 -36.15 6.04 -30.25
CA ASN A 155 -35.78 6.91 -29.13
C ASN A 155 -34.91 6.16 -28.12
N GLU A 156 -33.88 6.81 -27.64
CA GLU A 156 -33.02 6.28 -26.56
C GLU A 156 -33.07 7.17 -25.30
N PRO A 157 -32.94 6.61 -24.08
CA PRO A 157 -32.94 7.39 -22.86
C PRO A 157 -31.68 8.24 -22.75
N VAL A 158 -31.84 9.51 -22.35
CA VAL A 158 -30.75 10.42 -22.06
C VAL A 158 -29.96 9.95 -20.84
N VAL A 159 -30.68 9.44 -19.82
CA VAL A 159 -30.19 8.95 -18.55
C VAL A 159 -31.12 7.86 -18.05
N LEU A 160 -30.69 6.93 -17.21
CA LEU A 160 -31.59 5.97 -16.56
C LEU A 160 -32.12 6.54 -15.22
N PRO A 161 -33.26 6.06 -14.72
CA PRO A 161 -33.81 6.47 -13.41
C PRO A 161 -32.82 6.20 -12.27
N SER A 162 -32.06 5.11 -12.33
CA SER A 162 -30.92 4.80 -11.46
C SER A 162 -31.23 4.89 -9.96
N ARG A 163 -32.07 3.99 -9.47
CA ARG A 163 -32.53 4.00 -8.08
C ARG A 163 -31.44 3.80 -7.03
N PHE A 164 -30.20 3.48 -7.43
CA PHE A 164 -29.02 3.44 -6.56
C PHE A 164 -27.85 4.23 -7.18
N PRO A 165 -26.90 4.73 -6.39
CA PRO A 165 -25.81 5.62 -6.83
C PRO A 165 -24.72 4.86 -7.58
N ASN A 166 -25.03 4.38 -8.79
CA ASN A 166 -24.17 3.49 -9.57
C ASN A 166 -22.78 4.06 -9.87
N LEU A 167 -22.67 5.39 -10.06
CA LEU A 167 -21.36 6.02 -10.35
C LEU A 167 -20.33 5.75 -9.27
N LEU A 168 -20.68 5.91 -8.00
CA LEU A 168 -19.79 5.64 -6.88
C LEU A 168 -19.68 4.15 -6.56
N VAL A 169 -20.80 3.42 -6.66
CA VAL A 169 -20.86 2.00 -6.28
C VAL A 169 -20.03 1.12 -7.21
N ASN A 170 -20.12 1.31 -8.52
CA ASN A 170 -19.34 0.55 -9.51
C ASN A 170 -18.12 1.31 -10.02
N GLY A 171 -18.05 2.61 -9.81
CA GLY A 171 -17.00 3.43 -10.37
C GLY A 171 -17.09 3.58 -11.88
N SER A 172 -16.13 4.26 -12.46
CA SER A 172 -16.00 4.40 -13.91
C SER A 172 -14.58 4.80 -14.29
N SER A 173 -14.03 4.27 -15.37
CA SER A 173 -12.74 4.69 -15.93
C SER A 173 -12.89 5.02 -17.40
N GLY A 174 -12.21 6.07 -17.90
CA GLY A 174 -12.28 6.45 -19.29
C GLY A 174 -11.26 7.51 -19.65
N ILE A 175 -10.78 7.46 -20.89
CA ILE A 175 -9.83 8.42 -21.45
C ILE A 175 -10.54 9.19 -22.56
N ALA A 176 -10.65 10.50 -22.40
CA ALA A 176 -11.18 11.43 -23.37
C ALA A 176 -10.07 12.32 -23.95
N VAL A 177 -10.44 13.27 -24.80
CA VAL A 177 -9.47 14.23 -25.32
C VAL A 177 -9.13 15.25 -24.24
N GLY A 178 -7.87 15.33 -23.84
CA GLY A 178 -7.36 16.29 -22.86
C GLY A 178 -7.76 16.01 -21.40
N MET A 179 -8.53 14.98 -21.13
CA MET A 179 -8.97 14.63 -19.78
C MET A 179 -9.25 13.14 -19.61
N ALA A 180 -9.19 12.65 -18.37
CA ALA A 180 -9.49 11.28 -18.04
C ALA A 180 -10.34 11.22 -16.78
N THR A 181 -11.17 10.17 -16.66
CA THR A 181 -11.89 9.83 -15.44
C THR A 181 -11.40 8.49 -14.91
N ASN A 182 -11.28 8.38 -13.59
CA ASN A 182 -10.95 7.12 -12.92
C ASN A 182 -11.56 7.15 -11.51
N ILE A 183 -12.83 6.80 -11.44
CA ILE A 183 -13.63 6.80 -10.21
C ILE A 183 -13.60 5.39 -9.66
N PRO A 184 -13.09 5.19 -8.43
CA PRO A 184 -13.05 3.87 -7.81
C PRO A 184 -14.44 3.39 -7.39
N PRO A 185 -14.68 2.07 -7.34
CA PRO A 185 -15.91 1.51 -6.78
C PRO A 185 -15.96 1.67 -5.26
N HIS A 186 -17.18 1.64 -4.69
CA HIS A 186 -17.45 1.81 -3.26
C HIS A 186 -18.48 0.80 -2.76
N ASN A 187 -18.50 0.59 -1.45
CA ASN A 187 -19.49 -0.25 -0.80
C ASN A 187 -20.89 0.39 -0.86
N LEU A 188 -21.89 -0.38 -1.29
CA LEU A 188 -23.27 0.11 -1.46
C LEU A 188 -23.88 0.62 -0.15
N ARG A 189 -23.68 -0.09 0.96
CA ARG A 189 -24.20 0.31 2.27
C ARG A 189 -23.63 1.65 2.70
N GLU A 190 -22.31 1.83 2.61
CA GLU A 190 -21.63 3.07 2.98
C GLU A 190 -22.12 4.26 2.15
N VAL A 191 -22.27 4.08 0.82
CA VAL A 191 -22.72 5.17 -0.05
C VAL A 191 -24.17 5.54 0.23
N ILE A 192 -25.06 4.57 0.44
CA ILE A 192 -26.47 4.84 0.80
C ILE A 192 -26.56 5.55 2.15
N GLU A 193 -25.82 5.11 3.15
CA GLU A 193 -25.76 5.77 4.45
C GLU A 193 -25.23 7.22 4.33
N GLY A 194 -24.25 7.46 3.47
CA GLY A 194 -23.78 8.81 3.17
C GLY A 194 -24.86 9.70 2.55
N ILE A 195 -25.68 9.17 1.64
CA ILE A 195 -26.82 9.90 1.06
C ILE A 195 -27.88 10.19 2.15
N GLN A 196 -28.18 9.22 3.00
CA GLN A 196 -29.13 9.41 4.10
C GLN A 196 -28.67 10.49 5.09
N LEU A 197 -27.37 10.54 5.41
CA LEU A 197 -26.78 11.64 6.20
C LEU A 197 -26.91 12.99 5.49
N MET A 198 -26.70 13.04 4.16
CA MET A 198 -26.86 14.27 3.38
C MET A 198 -28.33 14.73 3.35
N ILE A 199 -29.31 13.83 3.32
CA ILE A 199 -30.74 14.16 3.43
C ILE A 199 -31.03 14.82 4.79
N GLN A 200 -30.43 14.31 5.87
CA GLN A 200 -30.59 14.85 7.23
C GLN A 200 -29.85 16.18 7.43
N ASN A 201 -28.67 16.31 6.85
CA ASN A 201 -27.81 17.50 6.91
C ASN A 201 -27.33 17.91 5.50
N PRO A 202 -28.06 18.81 4.80
CA PRO A 202 -27.68 19.25 3.45
C PRO A 202 -26.33 19.97 3.37
N GLU A 203 -25.83 20.54 4.48
CA GLU A 203 -24.54 21.23 4.53
C GLU A 203 -23.37 20.32 4.98
N ILE A 204 -23.58 19.02 5.04
CA ILE A 204 -22.56 18.04 5.42
C ILE A 204 -21.29 18.19 4.56
N THR A 205 -20.14 18.16 5.21
CA THR A 205 -18.84 18.29 4.54
C THR A 205 -18.32 16.94 4.02
N PRO A 206 -17.40 16.91 3.03
CA PRO A 206 -16.77 15.67 2.59
C PRO A 206 -16.06 14.90 3.72
N LEU A 207 -15.49 15.60 4.71
CA LEU A 207 -14.81 14.98 5.86
C LEU A 207 -15.81 14.26 6.79
N GLU A 208 -16.97 14.84 7.02
CA GLU A 208 -18.03 14.18 7.81
C GLU A 208 -18.59 12.96 7.08
N LEU A 209 -18.76 13.04 5.76
CA LEU A 209 -19.15 11.89 4.93
C LEU A 209 -18.16 10.73 5.01
N MET A 210 -16.86 11.01 5.20
CA MET A 210 -15.84 9.97 5.38
C MET A 210 -15.97 9.16 6.67
N GLN A 211 -16.79 9.59 7.62
CA GLN A 211 -17.08 8.77 8.81
C GLN A 211 -17.87 7.52 8.43
N VAL A 212 -18.67 7.60 7.38
CA VAL A 212 -19.50 6.51 6.87
C VAL A 212 -18.92 5.92 5.59
N ILE A 213 -18.62 6.75 4.58
CA ILE A 213 -17.95 6.32 3.34
C ILE A 213 -16.45 6.30 3.58
N LYS A 214 -15.94 5.18 4.07
CA LYS A 214 -14.54 5.06 4.57
C LYS A 214 -13.50 5.19 3.47
N GLY A 215 -13.84 4.78 2.25
CA GLY A 215 -12.93 4.76 1.11
C GLY A 215 -13.40 3.85 -0.02
N PRO A 216 -12.62 3.72 -1.10
CA PRO A 216 -12.90 2.75 -2.16
C PRO A 216 -13.08 1.32 -1.64
N ASP A 217 -13.90 0.53 -2.32
CA ASP A 217 -14.14 -0.87 -2.02
C ASP A 217 -14.06 -1.70 -3.31
N PHE A 218 -12.87 -2.24 -3.57
CA PHE A 218 -12.56 -2.90 -4.82
C PHE A 218 -13.17 -4.32 -4.90
N PRO A 219 -13.62 -4.76 -6.08
CA PRO A 219 -14.21 -6.09 -6.26
C PRO A 219 -13.21 -7.23 -5.96
N THR A 220 -11.91 -7.01 -6.18
CA THR A 220 -10.82 -7.95 -5.92
C THR A 220 -10.30 -7.91 -4.49
N ALA A 221 -10.96 -7.17 -3.59
CA ALA A 221 -10.58 -7.00 -2.20
C ALA A 221 -9.19 -6.35 -1.99
N GLY A 222 -8.28 -6.98 -1.21
CA GLY A 222 -6.94 -6.47 -0.92
C GLY A 222 -6.93 -5.35 0.12
N PHE A 223 -5.74 -4.77 0.31
CA PHE A 223 -5.50 -3.67 1.24
C PHE A 223 -5.43 -2.33 0.52
N ILE A 224 -5.92 -1.27 1.17
CA ILE A 224 -5.66 0.12 0.82
C ILE A 224 -4.77 0.71 1.92
N LEU A 225 -3.59 1.21 1.55
CA LEU A 225 -2.61 1.74 2.50
C LEU A 225 -2.83 3.23 2.72
N GLY A 226 -2.99 3.60 4.00
CA GLY A 226 -3.18 4.98 4.40
C GLY A 226 -4.56 5.57 4.07
N ARG A 227 -4.86 6.74 4.63
CA ARG A 227 -6.14 7.45 4.44
C ARG A 227 -5.98 8.81 3.76
N GLU A 228 -4.76 9.30 3.65
CA GLU A 228 -4.50 10.65 3.15
C GLU A 228 -4.91 10.81 1.68
N GLY A 229 -4.56 9.84 0.83
CA GLY A 229 -4.94 9.84 -0.59
C GLY A 229 -6.46 9.78 -0.78
N ILE A 230 -7.18 9.04 0.09
CA ILE A 230 -8.66 8.99 0.09
C ILE A 230 -9.21 10.37 0.47
N ARG A 231 -8.68 10.98 1.55
CA ARG A 231 -9.10 12.29 2.04
C ARG A 231 -8.93 13.36 0.96
N GLN A 232 -7.77 13.40 0.33
CA GLN A 232 -7.49 14.31 -0.76
C GLN A 232 -8.47 14.12 -1.93
N ALA A 233 -8.71 12.87 -2.36
CA ALA A 233 -9.63 12.56 -3.45
C ALA A 233 -11.06 13.01 -3.14
N TYR A 234 -11.56 12.78 -1.94
CA TYR A 234 -12.93 13.12 -1.56
C TYR A 234 -13.15 14.62 -1.35
N GLN A 235 -12.09 15.36 -0.98
CA GLN A 235 -12.16 16.82 -0.85
C GLN A 235 -12.01 17.54 -2.18
N THR A 236 -11.13 17.07 -3.06
CA THR A 236 -10.73 17.81 -4.27
C THR A 236 -11.16 17.16 -5.58
N GLY A 237 -11.66 15.93 -5.54
CA GLY A 237 -11.96 15.13 -6.72
C GLY A 237 -10.71 14.50 -7.36
N ARG A 238 -9.51 14.68 -6.77
CA ARG A 238 -8.25 14.10 -7.25
C ARG A 238 -7.42 13.58 -6.09
N GLY A 239 -6.84 12.39 -6.25
CA GLY A 239 -5.99 11.75 -5.26
C GLY A 239 -5.35 10.50 -5.79
N SER A 240 -4.63 9.79 -4.93
CA SER A 240 -4.04 8.49 -5.25
C SER A 240 -4.10 7.60 -4.01
N VAL A 241 -4.46 6.35 -4.20
CA VAL A 241 -4.45 5.35 -3.14
C VAL A 241 -3.52 4.20 -3.54
N THR A 242 -2.76 3.71 -2.57
CA THR A 242 -1.90 2.55 -2.77
C THR A 242 -2.68 1.29 -2.41
N MET A 243 -2.81 0.40 -3.38
CA MET A 243 -3.42 -0.92 -3.19
C MET A 243 -2.33 -1.97 -3.01
N ARG A 244 -2.55 -2.93 -2.12
CA ARG A 244 -1.63 -4.04 -1.85
C ARG A 244 -2.37 -5.37 -1.83
N ALA A 245 -1.75 -6.41 -2.38
CA ALA A 245 -2.24 -7.78 -2.34
C ALA A 245 -2.39 -8.28 -0.90
N ARG A 246 -3.39 -9.12 -0.63
CA ARG A 246 -3.49 -9.84 0.65
C ARG A 246 -2.63 -11.09 0.58
N THR A 247 -1.69 -11.18 1.51
CA THR A 247 -0.74 -12.29 1.57
C THR A 247 -0.72 -12.92 2.95
N VAL A 248 -0.42 -14.21 2.99
CA VAL A 248 -0.22 -14.98 4.23
C VAL A 248 1.13 -15.70 4.12
N ILE A 249 1.97 -15.59 5.15
CA ILE A 249 3.19 -16.37 5.25
C ILE A 249 2.86 -17.62 6.04
N GLU A 250 3.05 -18.78 5.42
CA GLU A 250 2.92 -20.09 6.07
C GLU A 250 4.31 -20.70 6.27
N GLU A 251 4.63 -21.02 7.52
CA GLU A 251 5.86 -21.70 7.88
C GLU A 251 5.55 -23.16 8.27
N ASN A 252 6.22 -24.12 7.63
CA ASN A 252 6.06 -25.52 7.93
C ASN A 252 7.42 -26.23 7.78
N ASN A 253 7.89 -26.91 8.84
CA ASN A 253 9.14 -27.68 8.87
C ASN A 253 10.36 -26.91 8.33
N ASN A 254 10.65 -25.71 8.83
CA ASN A 254 11.72 -24.80 8.37
C ASN A 254 11.64 -24.41 6.87
N LYS A 255 10.48 -24.53 6.23
CA LYS A 255 10.22 -23.98 4.90
C LYS A 255 9.13 -22.94 5.02
N ALA A 256 9.39 -21.74 4.52
CA ALA A 256 8.40 -20.70 4.42
C ALA A 256 7.82 -20.62 3.00
N ARG A 257 6.54 -20.26 2.90
CA ARG A 257 5.89 -19.95 1.64
C ARG A 257 5.01 -18.74 1.78
N ILE A 258 4.99 -17.90 0.76
CA ILE A 258 4.09 -16.75 0.67
C ILE A 258 2.89 -17.16 -0.18
N ILE A 259 1.70 -17.00 0.38
CA ILE A 259 0.45 -17.28 -0.32
C ILE A 259 -0.24 -15.96 -0.60
N VAL A 260 -0.58 -15.73 -1.86
CA VAL A 260 -1.31 -14.54 -2.31
C VAL A 260 -2.76 -14.95 -2.54
N ASN A 261 -3.69 -14.40 -1.74
CA ASN A 261 -5.12 -14.72 -1.80
C ASN A 261 -5.94 -13.66 -2.53
N GLU A 262 -5.50 -12.41 -2.54
CA GLU A 262 -6.19 -11.28 -3.18
C GLU A 262 -5.17 -10.39 -3.87
N LEU A 263 -5.56 -9.82 -5.01
CA LEU A 263 -4.71 -8.93 -5.82
C LEU A 263 -5.28 -7.52 -5.88
N PRO A 264 -4.41 -6.51 -6.09
CA PRO A 264 -4.86 -5.16 -6.37
C PRO A 264 -5.81 -5.11 -7.57
N TYR A 265 -6.78 -4.22 -7.52
CA TYR A 265 -7.76 -4.04 -8.59
C TYR A 265 -7.11 -3.77 -9.95
N GLN A 266 -7.64 -4.37 -11.01
CA GLN A 266 -7.15 -4.29 -12.40
C GLN A 266 -5.79 -4.95 -12.64
N VAL A 267 -5.26 -5.73 -11.71
CA VAL A 267 -4.04 -6.52 -11.92
C VAL A 267 -4.40 -7.87 -12.57
N ASN A 268 -3.69 -8.19 -13.65
CA ASN A 268 -3.78 -9.49 -14.31
C ASN A 268 -2.89 -10.50 -13.57
N LYS A 269 -3.49 -11.60 -13.09
CA LYS A 269 -2.80 -12.61 -12.26
C LYS A 269 -1.71 -13.34 -13.04
N ALA A 270 -1.98 -13.80 -14.26
CA ALA A 270 -1.00 -14.53 -15.06
C ALA A 270 0.24 -13.68 -15.38
N ARG A 271 0.04 -12.41 -15.79
CA ARG A 271 1.16 -11.47 -16.01
C ARG A 271 1.96 -11.18 -14.76
N LEU A 272 1.30 -11.13 -13.60
CA LEU A 272 2.00 -10.96 -12.32
C LEU A 272 2.88 -12.17 -12.04
N VAL A 273 2.38 -13.40 -12.19
CA VAL A 273 3.13 -14.64 -12.00
C VAL A 273 4.33 -14.70 -12.96
N GLU A 274 4.13 -14.37 -14.24
CA GLU A 274 5.21 -14.29 -15.23
C GLU A 274 6.27 -13.27 -14.82
N LYS A 275 5.86 -12.07 -14.34
CA LYS A 275 6.79 -11.03 -13.91
C LYS A 275 7.61 -11.45 -12.69
N ILE A 276 7.02 -12.13 -11.73
CA ILE A 276 7.75 -12.70 -10.58
C ILE A 276 8.79 -13.70 -11.08
N ALA A 277 8.41 -14.62 -11.96
CA ALA A 277 9.33 -15.62 -12.54
C ALA A 277 10.49 -14.98 -13.34
N GLU A 278 10.22 -13.87 -14.04
CA GLU A 278 11.24 -13.08 -14.74
C GLU A 278 12.25 -12.49 -13.76
N LEU A 279 11.79 -11.81 -12.69
CA LEU A 279 12.63 -11.20 -11.67
C LEU A 279 13.51 -12.22 -10.93
N VAL A 280 13.00 -13.43 -10.72
CA VAL A 280 13.79 -14.54 -10.15
C VAL A 280 14.89 -14.99 -11.13
N ARG A 281 14.57 -15.16 -12.41
CA ARG A 281 15.57 -15.52 -13.45
C ARG A 281 16.65 -14.47 -13.64
N GLU A 282 16.28 -13.20 -13.54
CA GLU A 282 17.19 -12.05 -13.62
C GLU A 282 17.98 -11.83 -12.30
N LYS A 283 17.74 -12.65 -11.27
CA LYS A 283 18.35 -12.52 -9.92
C LYS A 283 18.10 -11.18 -9.25
N LYS A 284 17.02 -10.50 -9.60
CA LYS A 284 16.57 -9.27 -8.93
C LYS A 284 15.84 -9.55 -7.62
N ILE A 285 15.18 -10.71 -7.54
CA ILE A 285 14.61 -11.25 -6.31
C ILE A 285 15.25 -12.62 -6.09
N ASP A 286 15.97 -12.76 -4.99
CA ASP A 286 16.57 -14.03 -4.56
C ASP A 286 15.68 -14.72 -3.51
N GLY A 287 15.89 -16.02 -3.30
CA GLY A 287 15.23 -16.78 -2.24
C GLY A 287 13.94 -17.47 -2.64
N ILE A 288 13.43 -17.30 -3.86
CA ILE A 288 12.24 -18.02 -4.37
C ILE A 288 12.72 -19.31 -5.03
N THR A 289 12.15 -20.46 -4.63
CA THR A 289 12.47 -21.80 -5.17
C THR A 289 11.44 -22.29 -6.16
N ASP A 290 10.16 -21.95 -5.96
CA ASP A 290 9.06 -22.38 -6.82
C ASP A 290 7.91 -21.36 -6.79
N LEU A 291 7.16 -21.31 -7.88
CA LEU A 291 6.04 -20.41 -8.07
C LEU A 291 4.91 -21.15 -8.77
N ARG A 292 3.76 -21.30 -8.11
CA ARG A 292 2.61 -22.02 -8.61
C ARG A 292 1.33 -21.22 -8.46
N ASP A 293 0.45 -21.39 -9.43
CA ASP A 293 -0.95 -20.96 -9.33
C ASP A 293 -1.81 -22.16 -8.94
N GLU A 294 -2.36 -22.14 -7.74
CA GLU A 294 -3.25 -23.14 -7.17
C GLU A 294 -4.70 -22.62 -7.07
N SER A 295 -5.03 -21.58 -7.84
CA SER A 295 -6.37 -20.99 -7.83
C SER A 295 -7.40 -21.98 -8.35
N ASP A 296 -8.54 -22.07 -7.66
CA ASP A 296 -9.67 -22.94 -8.03
C ASP A 296 -11.01 -22.19 -7.84
N ARG A 297 -12.12 -22.93 -7.94
CA ARG A 297 -13.48 -22.40 -7.72
C ARG A 297 -13.73 -21.85 -6.29
N ASN A 298 -12.87 -22.14 -5.32
CA ASN A 298 -13.00 -21.66 -3.94
C ASN A 298 -12.27 -20.34 -3.73
N GLY A 299 -11.43 -19.91 -4.69
CA GLY A 299 -10.75 -18.63 -4.65
C GLY A 299 -9.37 -18.63 -5.29
N MET A 300 -8.77 -17.46 -5.27
CA MET A 300 -7.42 -17.24 -5.78
C MET A 300 -6.39 -17.73 -4.76
N ARG A 301 -5.35 -18.44 -5.24
CA ARG A 301 -4.24 -18.92 -4.43
C ARG A 301 -2.96 -19.01 -5.27
N VAL A 302 -2.11 -18.00 -5.19
CA VAL A 302 -0.77 -18.06 -5.79
C VAL A 302 0.23 -18.41 -4.68
N VAL A 303 1.00 -19.47 -4.87
CA VAL A 303 1.95 -20.00 -3.89
C VAL A 303 3.37 -19.70 -4.35
N ILE A 304 4.15 -19.01 -3.51
CA ILE A 304 5.55 -18.66 -3.72
C ILE A 304 6.35 -19.39 -2.65
N GLU A 305 7.08 -20.45 -3.03
CA GLU A 305 7.92 -21.20 -2.11
C GLU A 305 9.28 -20.54 -1.93
N LEU A 306 9.73 -20.46 -0.70
CA LEU A 306 10.99 -19.82 -0.34
C LEU A 306 12.09 -20.84 0.01
N ARG A 307 13.34 -20.43 -0.15
CA ARG A 307 14.52 -21.13 0.33
C ARG A 307 14.58 -21.03 1.87
N ARG A 308 15.18 -22.03 2.53
CA ARG A 308 15.19 -22.12 4.00
C ARG A 308 15.96 -21.00 4.71
N ASP A 309 16.94 -20.42 4.06
CA ASP A 309 17.89 -19.42 4.56
C ASP A 309 17.42 -17.98 4.34
N VAL A 310 16.18 -17.76 3.89
CA VAL A 310 15.71 -16.43 3.47
C VAL A 310 14.59 -15.95 4.39
N ASN A 311 14.65 -14.68 4.78
CA ASN A 311 13.58 -14.04 5.54
C ASN A 311 12.37 -13.79 4.63
N PRO A 312 11.20 -14.38 4.92
CA PRO A 312 10.00 -14.24 4.08
C PRO A 312 9.53 -12.79 3.92
N ASN A 313 9.67 -11.96 4.95
CA ASN A 313 9.23 -10.57 4.91
C ASN A 313 10.08 -9.74 3.94
N VAL A 314 11.38 -9.98 3.87
CA VAL A 314 12.29 -9.30 2.93
C VAL A 314 11.91 -9.64 1.49
N VAL A 315 11.64 -10.92 1.20
CA VAL A 315 11.18 -11.32 -0.14
C VAL A 315 9.83 -10.69 -0.46
N LEU A 316 8.90 -10.71 0.50
CA LEU A 316 7.57 -10.12 0.34
C LEU A 316 7.66 -8.61 0.05
N ASN A 317 8.49 -7.88 0.77
CA ASN A 317 8.71 -6.45 0.55
C ASN A 317 9.32 -6.18 -0.83
N ASN A 318 10.27 -7.00 -1.27
CA ASN A 318 10.81 -6.94 -2.64
C ASN A 318 9.75 -7.19 -3.70
N LEU A 319 8.83 -8.15 -3.48
CA LEU A 319 7.71 -8.42 -4.35
C LEU A 319 6.75 -7.22 -4.44
N PHE A 320 6.43 -6.59 -3.32
CA PHE A 320 5.62 -5.37 -3.29
C PHE A 320 6.28 -4.21 -4.03
N LYS A 321 7.58 -4.03 -3.89
CA LYS A 321 8.31 -2.93 -4.54
C LYS A 321 8.50 -3.13 -6.05
N GLN A 322 8.70 -4.36 -6.51
CA GLN A 322 9.12 -4.66 -7.88
C GLN A 322 7.99 -5.23 -8.76
N THR A 323 6.81 -5.51 -8.21
CA THR A 323 5.71 -6.13 -8.93
C THR A 323 4.37 -5.43 -8.68
N ALA A 324 3.36 -5.81 -9.45
CA ALA A 324 1.99 -5.31 -9.27
C ALA A 324 1.26 -5.90 -8.04
N MET A 325 1.95 -6.64 -7.16
CA MET A 325 1.41 -7.00 -5.83
C MET A 325 1.14 -5.76 -4.97
N GLN A 326 1.80 -4.65 -5.27
CA GLN A 326 1.45 -3.33 -4.80
C GLN A 326 1.39 -2.38 -5.99
N SER A 327 0.31 -1.60 -6.10
CA SER A 327 0.10 -0.65 -7.19
C SER A 327 -0.67 0.58 -6.72
N ASN A 328 -0.47 1.70 -7.41
CA ASN A 328 -1.19 2.93 -7.11
C ASN A 328 -2.41 3.06 -8.02
N PHE A 329 -3.55 3.42 -7.44
CA PHE A 329 -4.77 3.77 -8.14
C PHE A 329 -4.94 5.29 -8.09
N GLY A 330 -4.71 5.96 -9.23
CA GLY A 330 -4.94 7.40 -9.35
C GLY A 330 -6.43 7.70 -9.44
N ILE A 331 -6.97 8.46 -8.50
CA ILE A 331 -8.38 8.83 -8.45
C ILE A 331 -8.59 10.15 -9.18
N ILE A 332 -9.50 10.16 -10.15
CA ILE A 332 -9.96 11.35 -10.87
C ILE A 332 -11.48 11.26 -10.97
N MET A 333 -12.16 12.04 -10.14
CA MET A 333 -13.63 12.01 -10.01
C MET A 333 -14.27 12.97 -11.03
N LEU A 334 -14.02 12.69 -12.33
CA LEU A 334 -14.55 13.47 -13.45
C LEU A 334 -15.82 12.82 -14.00
N ALA A 335 -16.91 13.56 -14.07
CA ALA A 335 -18.18 13.10 -14.64
C ALA A 335 -18.88 14.22 -15.42
N LEU A 336 -19.87 13.85 -16.22
CA LEU A 336 -20.72 14.82 -16.92
C LEU A 336 -21.85 15.34 -16.02
N VAL A 337 -21.91 16.64 -15.87
CA VAL A 337 -22.99 17.36 -15.20
C VAL A 337 -23.70 18.22 -16.25
N ASN A 338 -24.94 17.88 -16.59
CA ASN A 338 -25.70 18.55 -17.68
C ASN A 338 -24.92 18.61 -19.02
N GLY A 339 -24.16 17.55 -19.33
CA GLY A 339 -23.34 17.47 -20.55
C GLY A 339 -21.98 18.17 -20.48
N GLU A 340 -21.63 18.82 -19.37
CA GLU A 340 -20.33 19.44 -19.14
C GLU A 340 -19.42 18.57 -18.28
N PRO A 341 -18.17 18.33 -18.65
CA PRO A 341 -17.22 17.57 -17.84
C PRO A 341 -16.78 18.40 -16.62
N ARG A 342 -16.96 17.86 -15.42
CA ARG A 342 -16.56 18.49 -14.14
C ARG A 342 -15.85 17.51 -13.24
N VAL A 343 -14.78 17.95 -12.59
CA VAL A 343 -14.17 17.24 -11.48
C VAL A 343 -14.98 17.55 -10.23
N LEU A 344 -15.51 16.53 -9.60
CA LEU A 344 -16.43 16.64 -8.47
C LEU A 344 -15.79 16.07 -7.21
N ASN A 345 -16.06 16.70 -6.08
CA ASN A 345 -15.78 16.11 -4.77
C ASN A 345 -16.86 15.09 -4.37
N LEU A 346 -16.65 14.36 -3.27
CA LEU A 346 -17.60 13.32 -2.82
C LEU A 346 -19.00 13.90 -2.57
N ARG A 347 -19.10 15.05 -1.87
CA ARG A 347 -20.38 15.69 -1.57
C ARG A 347 -21.13 16.08 -2.85
N GLU A 348 -20.42 16.67 -3.81
CA GLU A 348 -21.00 17.08 -5.10
C GLU A 348 -21.57 15.89 -5.88
N MET A 349 -20.87 14.75 -5.91
CA MET A 349 -21.35 13.54 -6.58
C MET A 349 -22.65 13.04 -5.96
N LEU A 350 -22.71 12.96 -4.64
CA LEU A 350 -23.92 12.55 -3.92
C LEU A 350 -25.05 13.57 -4.11
N HIS A 351 -24.74 14.86 -4.14
CA HIS A 351 -25.72 15.93 -4.35
C HIS A 351 -26.40 15.83 -5.72
N TYR A 352 -25.62 15.67 -6.80
CA TYR A 352 -26.20 15.53 -8.15
C TYR A 352 -27.03 14.26 -8.31
N TYR A 353 -26.60 13.17 -7.69
CA TYR A 353 -27.38 11.94 -7.63
C TYR A 353 -28.71 12.16 -6.87
N LEU A 354 -28.68 12.76 -5.68
CA LEU A 354 -29.87 13.04 -4.89
C LEU A 354 -30.85 13.95 -5.65
N LYS A 355 -30.34 14.99 -6.30
CA LYS A 355 -31.14 15.88 -7.13
C LYS A 355 -31.80 15.13 -8.30
N HIS A 356 -31.11 14.20 -8.92
CA HIS A 356 -31.69 13.34 -9.95
C HIS A 356 -32.82 12.47 -9.39
N GLN A 357 -32.62 11.88 -8.22
CA GLN A 357 -33.69 11.07 -7.58
C GLN A 357 -34.94 11.91 -7.22
N GLN A 358 -34.77 13.13 -6.75
CA GLN A 358 -35.89 14.04 -6.51
C GLN A 358 -36.71 14.28 -7.78
N GLU A 359 -36.03 14.49 -8.91
CA GLU A 359 -36.69 14.68 -10.20
C GLU A 359 -37.42 13.41 -10.68
N VAL A 360 -36.78 12.23 -10.55
CA VAL A 360 -37.35 10.93 -10.91
C VAL A 360 -38.62 10.66 -10.08
N ILE A 361 -38.59 10.87 -8.77
CA ILE A 361 -39.73 10.66 -7.89
C ILE A 361 -40.85 11.66 -8.22
N ARG A 362 -40.50 12.92 -8.46
CA ARG A 362 -41.48 13.95 -8.85
C ARG A 362 -42.21 13.56 -10.13
N ARG A 363 -41.48 13.26 -11.21
CA ARG A 363 -42.07 12.89 -12.52
C ARG A 363 -42.88 11.60 -12.42
N ARG A 364 -42.41 10.60 -11.67
CA ARG A 364 -43.16 9.38 -11.41
C ARG A 364 -44.49 9.68 -10.72
N THR A 365 -44.46 10.52 -9.70
CA THR A 365 -45.66 10.91 -8.94
C THR A 365 -46.65 11.71 -9.81
N GLU A 366 -46.14 12.62 -10.64
CA GLU A 366 -46.98 13.37 -11.62
C GLU A 366 -47.62 12.44 -12.65
N TYR A 367 -46.90 11.45 -13.16
CA TYR A 367 -47.40 10.44 -14.08
C TYR A 367 -48.49 9.60 -13.41
N ASP A 368 -48.24 9.09 -12.21
CA ASP A 368 -49.20 8.29 -11.46
C ASP A 368 -50.44 9.13 -11.10
N LEU A 369 -50.25 10.41 -10.76
CA LEU A 369 -51.37 11.34 -10.48
C LEU A 369 -52.23 11.54 -11.73
N ARG A 370 -51.66 11.87 -12.89
CA ARG A 370 -52.42 12.03 -14.15
C ARG A 370 -53.19 10.77 -14.50
N LYS A 371 -52.61 9.58 -14.34
CA LYS A 371 -53.33 8.31 -14.58
C LYS A 371 -54.42 8.06 -13.57
N ALA A 372 -54.18 8.36 -12.30
CA ALA A 372 -55.24 8.21 -11.26
C ALA A 372 -56.40 9.19 -11.48
N GLU A 373 -56.11 10.46 -11.80
CA GLU A 373 -57.09 11.47 -12.11
C GLU A 373 -57.92 11.11 -13.38
N ALA A 374 -57.28 10.66 -14.45
CA ALA A 374 -57.95 10.21 -15.66
C ALA A 374 -58.86 9.00 -15.37
N ARG A 375 -58.42 8.04 -14.56
CA ARG A 375 -59.24 6.90 -14.17
C ARG A 375 -60.41 7.30 -13.27
N ALA A 376 -60.19 8.18 -12.28
CA ALA A 376 -61.22 8.71 -11.38
C ALA A 376 -62.29 9.48 -12.18
N HIS A 377 -61.88 10.27 -13.18
CA HIS A 377 -62.72 11.00 -14.07
C HIS A 377 -63.67 10.05 -14.83
N ILE A 378 -63.16 8.94 -15.37
CA ILE A 378 -64.01 7.93 -16.02
C ILE A 378 -64.97 7.28 -15.02
N LEU A 379 -64.52 6.92 -13.81
CA LEU A 379 -65.34 6.31 -12.79
C LEU A 379 -66.46 7.27 -12.31
N GLU A 380 -66.20 8.56 -12.23
CA GLU A 380 -67.22 9.61 -11.91
C GLU A 380 -68.32 9.62 -12.95
N GLY A 381 -68.00 9.60 -14.24
CA GLY A 381 -68.99 9.49 -15.31
C GLY A 381 -69.77 8.20 -15.23
N LEU A 382 -69.14 7.06 -14.91
CA LEU A 382 -69.86 5.78 -14.73
C LEU A 382 -70.81 5.83 -13.50
N ARG A 383 -70.43 6.51 -12.41
CA ARG A 383 -71.28 6.71 -11.25
C ARG A 383 -72.51 7.51 -11.63
N ILE A 384 -72.34 8.65 -12.33
CA ILE A 384 -73.50 9.49 -12.84
C ILE A 384 -74.43 8.64 -13.72
N ALA A 385 -73.83 7.80 -14.61
CA ALA A 385 -74.64 6.92 -15.47
C ALA A 385 -75.45 5.86 -14.70
N LEU A 386 -74.88 5.29 -13.64
CA LEU A 386 -75.50 4.28 -12.78
C LEU A 386 -76.58 4.90 -11.89
N ASP A 387 -76.43 6.16 -11.44
CA ASP A 387 -77.41 6.91 -10.70
C ASP A 387 -78.66 7.28 -11.56
N HIS A 388 -78.44 7.43 -12.88
CA HIS A 388 -79.50 7.75 -13.85
C HIS A 388 -79.70 6.66 -14.88
N LEU A 389 -79.60 5.40 -14.49
CA LEU A 389 -79.51 4.25 -15.38
C LEU A 389 -80.62 4.15 -16.40
N ASP A 390 -81.91 4.32 -15.97
CA ASP A 390 -83.04 4.21 -16.85
C ASP A 390 -83.02 5.31 -17.93
N GLN A 391 -82.62 6.53 -17.56
CA GLN A 391 -82.48 7.63 -18.48
C GLN A 391 -81.39 7.45 -19.51
N VAL A 392 -80.25 6.96 -19.06
CA VAL A 392 -79.12 6.65 -19.91
C VAL A 392 -79.50 5.56 -20.94
N ILE A 393 -80.15 4.49 -20.51
CA ILE A 393 -80.55 3.40 -21.39
C ILE A 393 -81.64 3.91 -22.40
N ALA A 394 -82.58 4.70 -21.96
CA ALA A 394 -83.61 5.29 -22.83
C ALA A 394 -82.99 6.18 -23.92
N LEU A 395 -82.00 7.01 -23.55
CA LEU A 395 -81.27 7.91 -24.47
C LEU A 395 -80.52 7.12 -25.50
N ILE A 396 -79.70 6.12 -25.05
CA ILE A 396 -78.91 5.29 -25.96
C ILE A 396 -79.82 4.55 -26.98
N ARG A 397 -80.96 3.99 -26.52
CA ARG A 397 -81.87 3.28 -27.38
C ARG A 397 -82.65 4.23 -28.35
N ALA A 398 -82.80 5.48 -28.00
CA ALA A 398 -83.46 6.48 -28.88
C ALA A 398 -82.51 7.03 -29.94
N SER A 399 -81.20 6.95 -29.77
CA SER A 399 -80.26 7.46 -30.70
C SER A 399 -80.05 6.49 -31.88
N ARG A 400 -79.84 7.02 -33.08
CA ARG A 400 -79.65 6.23 -34.32
C ARG A 400 -78.22 5.85 -34.58
N THR A 401 -77.32 6.66 -34.10
CA THR A 401 -75.87 6.48 -34.23
C THR A 401 -75.17 6.56 -32.90
N THR A 402 -73.93 5.98 -32.81
CA THR A 402 -73.08 6.07 -31.60
C THR A 402 -72.70 7.50 -31.29
N ASP A 403 -72.47 8.33 -32.32
CA ASP A 403 -72.14 9.74 -32.16
C ASP A 403 -73.36 10.56 -31.59
N GLU A 404 -74.55 10.30 -32.09
CA GLU A 404 -75.77 10.93 -31.56
C GLU A 404 -75.98 10.53 -30.09
N ALA A 405 -75.77 9.28 -29.70
CA ALA A 405 -75.85 8.83 -28.33
C ALA A 405 -74.76 9.51 -27.44
N ARG A 406 -73.53 9.69 -27.94
CA ARG A 406 -72.42 10.35 -27.24
C ARG A 406 -72.74 11.82 -26.97
N GLU A 407 -73.15 12.56 -28.01
CA GLU A 407 -73.59 13.96 -27.87
C GLU A 407 -74.81 14.13 -26.94
N GLY A 408 -75.76 13.23 -27.00
CA GLY A 408 -76.88 13.18 -26.06
C GLY A 408 -76.48 12.96 -24.63
N LEU A 409 -75.57 12.04 -24.36
CA LEU A 409 -75.04 11.81 -23.03
C LEU A 409 -74.27 13.02 -22.50
N MET A 410 -73.40 13.62 -23.33
CA MET A 410 -72.68 14.82 -22.96
C MET A 410 -73.55 16.01 -22.63
N SER A 411 -74.57 16.27 -23.43
CA SER A 411 -75.44 17.39 -23.24
C SER A 411 -76.41 17.21 -22.06
N THR A 412 -76.99 16.01 -21.86
CA THR A 412 -77.96 15.73 -20.83
C THR A 412 -77.37 15.59 -19.42
N PHE A 413 -76.20 14.95 -19.31
CA PHE A 413 -75.55 14.65 -18.01
C PHE A 413 -74.32 15.46 -17.77
N HIS A 414 -74.01 16.42 -18.63
CA HIS A 414 -72.82 17.25 -18.57
C HIS A 414 -71.49 16.42 -18.49
N LEU A 415 -71.46 15.32 -19.21
CA LEU A 415 -70.32 14.41 -19.25
C LEU A 415 -69.27 14.88 -20.25
N SER A 416 -68.00 14.55 -19.99
CA SER A 416 -66.92 14.73 -20.97
C SER A 416 -67.04 13.68 -22.10
N LEU A 417 -66.26 13.88 -23.18
CA LEU A 417 -66.22 12.97 -24.29
C LEU A 417 -65.72 11.57 -23.82
N ASP A 418 -64.66 11.52 -22.98
CA ASP A 418 -64.08 10.28 -22.47
C ASP A 418 -65.11 9.56 -21.54
N GLN A 419 -65.85 10.30 -20.71
CA GLN A 419 -66.85 9.71 -19.84
C GLN A 419 -68.00 9.14 -20.65
N ALA A 420 -68.49 9.87 -21.64
CA ALA A 420 -69.60 9.43 -22.52
C ALA A 420 -69.20 8.19 -23.34
N GLN A 421 -67.95 8.17 -23.85
CA GLN A 421 -67.42 7.01 -24.55
C GLN A 421 -67.32 5.78 -23.63
N ALA A 422 -66.78 5.96 -22.40
CA ALA A 422 -66.66 4.88 -21.42
C ALA A 422 -68.00 4.29 -21.01
N ILE A 423 -69.08 5.12 -21.01
CA ILE A 423 -70.45 4.65 -20.76
C ILE A 423 -70.96 3.82 -21.94
N LEU A 424 -70.71 4.25 -23.19
CA LEU A 424 -71.15 3.53 -24.38
C LEU A 424 -70.38 2.17 -24.53
N ASP A 425 -69.10 2.11 -24.10
CA ASP A 425 -68.27 0.89 -24.11
C ASP A 425 -68.59 -0.04 -22.94
N MET A 426 -69.45 0.36 -22.02
CA MET A 426 -69.81 -0.39 -20.81
C MET A 426 -70.55 -1.68 -21.14
N ARG A 427 -70.06 -2.80 -20.68
CA ARG A 427 -70.70 -4.11 -20.81
C ARG A 427 -71.94 -4.18 -19.89
N LEU A 428 -73.00 -4.78 -20.37
CA LEU A 428 -74.25 -4.96 -19.60
C LEU A 428 -74.05 -5.65 -18.24
N GLN A 429 -73.05 -6.51 -18.11
CA GLN A 429 -72.69 -7.15 -16.86
C GLN A 429 -72.34 -6.14 -15.74
N ARG A 430 -71.81 -4.96 -16.06
CA ARG A 430 -71.43 -3.89 -15.11
C ARG A 430 -72.58 -3.11 -14.53
N LEU A 431 -73.83 -3.38 -15.00
CA LEU A 431 -75.07 -2.76 -14.49
C LEU A 431 -75.62 -3.44 -13.23
N THR A 432 -75.00 -4.52 -12.76
CA THR A 432 -75.41 -5.20 -11.54
C THR A 432 -75.05 -4.45 -10.27
N GLY A 433 -75.88 -4.60 -9.20
CA GLY A 433 -75.59 -3.94 -7.91
C GLY A 433 -74.22 -4.19 -7.33
N LEU A 434 -73.70 -5.41 -7.49
CA LEU A 434 -72.34 -5.81 -7.00
C LEU A 434 -71.20 -5.09 -7.76
N GLU A 435 -71.35 -4.79 -9.04
CA GLU A 435 -70.39 -4.04 -9.84
C GLU A 435 -70.51 -2.53 -9.52
N ARG A 436 -71.61 -2.01 -9.12
CA ARG A 436 -71.78 -0.65 -8.61
C ARG A 436 -70.98 -0.43 -7.34
N GLU A 437 -71.10 -1.34 -6.36
CA GLU A 437 -70.26 -1.27 -5.14
C GLU A 437 -68.77 -1.32 -5.42
N LYS A 438 -68.34 -2.11 -6.42
CA LYS A 438 -66.91 -2.13 -6.83
C LYS A 438 -66.46 -0.82 -7.44
N ILE A 439 -67.29 -0.18 -8.28
CA ILE A 439 -66.97 1.13 -8.89
C ILE A 439 -66.86 2.21 -7.80
N GLU A 440 -67.78 2.22 -6.82
CA GLU A 440 -67.68 3.14 -5.68
C GLU A 440 -66.47 2.93 -4.82
N ALA A 441 -66.12 1.68 -4.52
CA ALA A 441 -64.91 1.34 -3.77
C ALA A 441 -63.60 1.72 -4.51
N GLU A 442 -63.52 1.42 -5.82
CA GLU A 442 -62.38 1.81 -6.68
C GLU A 442 -62.25 3.34 -6.74
N TYR A 443 -63.35 4.08 -6.86
CA TYR A 443 -63.32 5.56 -6.87
C TYR A 443 -62.86 6.13 -5.54
N ALA A 444 -63.30 5.61 -4.43
CA ALA A 444 -62.89 6.07 -3.10
C ALA A 444 -61.43 5.81 -2.86
N GLU A 445 -60.91 4.64 -3.25
CA GLU A 445 -59.47 4.29 -3.16
C GLU A 445 -58.60 5.21 -4.05
N LEU A 446 -59.08 5.48 -5.29
CA LEU A 446 -58.37 6.40 -6.18
C LEU A 446 -58.37 7.84 -5.66
N MET A 447 -59.46 8.33 -5.09
CA MET A 447 -59.51 9.67 -4.48
C MET A 447 -58.49 9.80 -3.31
N LYS A 448 -58.39 8.76 -2.48
CA LYS A 448 -57.36 8.71 -1.42
C LYS A 448 -55.95 8.75 -2.00
N LYS A 449 -55.69 7.92 -3.02
CA LYS A 449 -54.39 7.88 -3.70
C LYS A 449 -54.06 9.22 -4.38
N ILE A 450 -55.03 9.89 -5.01
CA ILE A 450 -54.84 11.23 -5.59
C ILE A 450 -54.48 12.25 -4.53
N ALA A 451 -55.14 12.22 -3.37
CA ALA A 451 -54.76 13.09 -2.26
C ALA A 451 -53.35 12.85 -1.73
N GLU A 452 -52.93 11.59 -1.59
CA GLU A 452 -51.57 11.19 -1.20
C GLU A 452 -50.54 11.66 -2.24
N LEU A 453 -50.75 11.44 -3.54
CA LEU A 453 -49.85 11.88 -4.61
C LEU A 453 -49.77 13.42 -4.67
N LYS A 454 -50.85 14.15 -4.47
CA LYS A 454 -50.83 15.62 -4.39
C LYS A 454 -50.05 16.11 -3.17
N ALA A 455 -50.13 15.44 -2.03
CA ALA A 455 -49.41 15.77 -0.83
C ALA A 455 -47.89 15.59 -1.06
N ILE A 456 -47.46 14.47 -1.72
CA ILE A 456 -46.07 14.21 -2.07
C ILE A 456 -45.52 15.33 -2.98
N LEU A 457 -46.27 15.77 -3.99
CA LEU A 457 -45.82 16.83 -4.90
C LEU A 457 -45.75 18.22 -4.24
N ALA A 458 -46.51 18.43 -3.19
CA ALA A 458 -46.56 19.70 -2.47
C ALA A 458 -45.46 19.86 -1.42
N ASP A 459 -44.82 18.75 -0.97
CA ASP A 459 -43.85 18.76 0.10
C ASP A 459 -42.55 18.01 -0.32
N GLU A 460 -41.48 18.74 -0.46
CA GLU A 460 -40.15 18.21 -0.81
C GLU A 460 -39.61 17.24 0.24
N GLN A 461 -40.00 17.40 1.51
CA GLN A 461 -39.58 16.49 2.59
C GLN A 461 -40.19 15.10 2.42
N LEU A 462 -41.39 15.00 1.88
CA LEU A 462 -42.00 13.71 1.57
C LEU A 462 -41.29 13.01 0.41
N ILE A 463 -40.82 13.77 -0.59
CA ILE A 463 -40.00 13.22 -1.69
C ILE A 463 -38.67 12.67 -1.12
N LEU A 464 -37.99 13.41 -0.26
CA LEU A 464 -36.75 12.96 0.38
C LEU A 464 -36.96 11.73 1.28
N ALA A 465 -38.06 11.65 1.99
CA ALA A 465 -38.44 10.48 2.79
C ALA A 465 -38.62 9.23 1.92
N ILE A 466 -39.31 9.35 0.78
CA ILE A 466 -39.47 8.26 -0.19
C ILE A 466 -38.12 7.81 -0.73
N ILE A 467 -37.21 8.74 -1.08
CA ILE A 467 -35.89 8.40 -1.55
C ILE A 467 -35.13 7.62 -0.48
N SER A 468 -35.15 8.07 0.79
CA SER A 468 -34.51 7.41 1.90
C SER A 468 -35.04 5.99 2.14
N GLU A 469 -36.36 5.79 2.06
CA GLU A 469 -37.02 4.48 2.19
C GLU A 469 -36.60 3.54 1.05
N GLU A 470 -36.66 4.01 -0.19
CA GLU A 470 -36.27 3.22 -1.37
C GLU A 470 -34.81 2.85 -1.38
N LEU A 471 -33.92 3.75 -0.96
CA LEU A 471 -32.49 3.45 -0.78
C LEU A 471 -32.27 2.43 0.33
N ASN A 472 -33.05 2.50 1.41
CA ASN A 472 -32.96 1.50 2.49
C ASN A 472 -33.38 0.11 2.02
N GLU A 473 -34.43 -0.02 1.21
CA GLU A 473 -34.81 -1.30 0.59
C GLU A 473 -33.68 -1.89 -0.24
N ILE A 474 -32.97 -1.05 -1.02
CA ILE A 474 -31.85 -1.48 -1.86
C ILE A 474 -30.66 -1.89 -0.98
N LYS A 475 -30.36 -1.13 0.09
CA LYS A 475 -29.32 -1.44 1.07
C LYS A 475 -29.54 -2.81 1.71
N GLU A 476 -30.76 -3.10 2.14
CA GLU A 476 -31.10 -4.39 2.76
C GLU A 476 -31.05 -5.56 1.76
N LYS A 477 -31.47 -5.33 0.52
CA LYS A 477 -31.58 -6.38 -0.49
C LYS A 477 -30.25 -6.71 -1.17
N PHE A 478 -29.38 -5.74 -1.39
CA PHE A 478 -28.16 -5.87 -2.20
C PHE A 478 -26.89 -5.50 -1.45
N GLY A 479 -27.00 -4.89 -0.26
CA GLY A 479 -25.83 -4.47 0.52
C GLY A 479 -25.07 -5.66 1.08
N ASP A 480 -23.78 -5.64 0.89
CA ASP A 480 -22.83 -6.63 1.42
C ASP A 480 -21.74 -5.95 2.28
N GLU A 481 -20.88 -6.77 2.88
CA GLU A 481 -19.75 -6.27 3.66
C GLU A 481 -18.65 -5.69 2.75
N ARG A 482 -17.86 -4.79 3.31
CA ARG A 482 -16.67 -4.25 2.65
C ARG A 482 -15.69 -5.38 2.34
N ARG A 483 -15.15 -5.38 1.12
CA ARG A 483 -14.14 -6.34 0.68
C ARG A 483 -12.72 -5.83 0.90
N SER A 484 -12.45 -4.56 0.54
CA SER A 484 -11.12 -3.96 0.70
C SER A 484 -10.92 -3.46 2.13
N GLU A 485 -9.81 -3.81 2.76
CA GLU A 485 -9.44 -3.37 4.09
C GLU A 485 -8.55 -2.12 4.01
N ILE A 486 -8.89 -1.09 4.79
CA ILE A 486 -8.11 0.16 4.85
C ILE A 486 -7.21 0.09 6.08
N THR A 487 -5.90 0.02 5.85
CA THR A 487 -4.90 -0.06 6.91
C THR A 487 -4.41 1.33 7.33
N VAL A 488 -4.10 1.46 8.62
CA VAL A 488 -3.47 2.65 9.19
C VAL A 488 -1.99 2.30 9.37
N GLY A 489 -1.10 2.84 8.53
CA GLY A 489 0.35 2.67 8.66
C GLY A 489 1.06 2.32 7.36
N GLU A 490 2.32 2.72 7.28
CA GLU A 490 3.34 2.50 6.24
C GLU A 490 2.84 2.63 4.79
N GLU A 491 2.77 3.87 4.34
CA GLU A 491 2.45 4.21 2.94
C GLU A 491 3.57 3.84 1.95
N SER A 492 4.79 3.66 2.42
CA SER A 492 5.95 3.30 1.59
C SER A 492 6.81 2.23 2.24
N ILE A 493 7.31 1.30 1.45
CA ILE A 493 8.39 0.39 1.82
C ILE A 493 9.69 1.17 1.63
N GLU A 494 10.42 1.41 2.73
CA GLU A 494 11.73 2.01 2.68
C GLU A 494 12.77 1.01 2.14
N ASP A 495 13.88 1.49 1.61
CA ASP A 495 14.96 0.61 1.13
C ASP A 495 15.51 -0.26 2.27
N GLU A 496 15.42 0.23 3.50
CA GLU A 496 15.82 -0.48 4.71
C GLU A 496 14.97 -1.73 4.99
N ASP A 497 13.67 -1.72 4.66
CA ASP A 497 12.75 -2.86 4.84
C ASP A 497 13.04 -4.05 3.91
N LEU A 498 13.88 -3.82 2.90
CA LEU A 498 14.31 -4.82 1.93
C LEU A 498 15.57 -5.56 2.34
N ILE A 499 16.21 -5.14 3.43
CA ILE A 499 17.50 -5.63 3.89
C ILE A 499 17.27 -6.53 5.11
N PRO A 500 17.79 -7.77 5.12
CA PRO A 500 17.66 -8.65 6.27
C PRO A 500 18.39 -8.07 7.48
N ARG A 501 17.79 -8.19 8.66
CA ARG A 501 18.44 -7.89 9.94
C ARG A 501 19.32 -9.07 10.33
N GLU A 502 20.61 -8.91 10.20
CA GLU A 502 21.61 -9.93 10.54
C GLU A 502 22.85 -9.30 11.19
N ASP A 503 23.53 -10.09 12.01
CA ASP A 503 24.77 -9.65 12.61
C ASP A 503 25.94 -9.84 11.65
N VAL A 504 26.71 -8.80 11.50
CA VAL A 504 27.83 -8.72 10.55
C VAL A 504 29.11 -8.26 11.22
N VAL A 505 30.22 -8.74 10.72
CA VAL A 505 31.59 -8.28 11.08
C VAL A 505 31.98 -7.18 10.12
N ILE A 506 32.27 -6.01 10.65
CA ILE A 506 32.85 -4.90 9.92
C ILE A 506 34.36 -4.91 10.15
N THR A 507 35.14 -4.88 9.07
CA THR A 507 36.60 -4.81 9.10
C THR A 507 37.06 -3.53 8.41
N ILE A 508 37.97 -2.78 9.07
CA ILE A 508 38.56 -1.55 8.52
C ILE A 508 40.05 -1.65 8.66
N THR A 509 40.77 -1.37 7.57
CA THR A 509 42.24 -1.36 7.59
C THR A 509 42.80 0.02 7.90
N HIS A 510 44.07 0.09 8.30
CA HIS A 510 44.80 1.32 8.56
C HIS A 510 44.85 2.28 7.35
N THR A 511 44.89 1.76 6.14
CA THR A 511 44.82 2.58 4.91
C THR A 511 43.39 2.92 4.49
N GLY A 512 42.39 2.55 5.31
CA GLY A 512 41.01 2.94 5.14
C GLY A 512 40.18 2.09 4.14
N TYR A 513 40.51 0.81 3.98
CA TYR A 513 39.61 -0.13 3.30
C TYR A 513 38.60 -0.70 4.29
N ILE A 514 37.36 -0.79 3.88
CA ILE A 514 36.25 -1.28 4.70
C ILE A 514 35.49 -2.38 3.96
N LYS A 515 35.04 -3.39 4.68
CA LYS A 515 34.14 -4.43 4.18
C LYS A 515 33.22 -4.96 5.28
N ARG A 516 32.20 -5.65 4.86
CA ARG A 516 31.22 -6.33 5.71
C ARG A 516 31.25 -7.83 5.39
N LEU A 517 31.02 -8.67 6.41
CA LEU A 517 30.93 -10.12 6.31
C LEU A 517 29.92 -10.65 7.33
N PRO A 518 29.14 -11.71 7.04
CA PRO A 518 28.36 -12.41 8.06
C PRO A 518 29.25 -12.96 9.18
N VAL A 519 28.79 -12.90 10.43
CA VAL A 519 29.52 -13.41 11.60
C VAL A 519 29.91 -14.87 11.43
N THR A 520 29.10 -15.67 10.78
CA THR A 520 29.29 -17.10 10.53
C THR A 520 30.55 -17.44 9.71
N THR A 521 31.16 -16.43 9.04
CA THR A 521 32.39 -16.62 8.23
C THR A 521 33.62 -16.90 9.09
N TYR A 522 33.61 -16.51 10.38
CA TYR A 522 34.73 -16.69 11.29
C TYR A 522 34.49 -17.87 12.24
N ARG A 523 35.23 -18.99 12.05
CA ARG A 523 35.12 -20.20 12.91
C ARG A 523 36.00 -20.08 14.15
N ASN A 524 35.54 -20.64 15.28
CA ASN A 524 36.30 -20.74 16.51
C ASN A 524 37.51 -21.62 16.33
N GLN A 525 38.70 -21.19 16.87
CA GLN A 525 39.95 -21.96 16.85
C GLN A 525 40.44 -22.22 18.27
N LYS A 526 41.03 -23.42 18.52
CA LYS A 526 41.63 -23.78 19.81
C LYS A 526 42.94 -23.00 20.04
N ARG A 527 43.30 -22.85 21.31
CA ARG A 527 44.56 -22.19 21.76
C ARG A 527 45.77 -22.74 21.02
N GLY A 528 46.63 -21.87 20.45
CA GLY A 528 47.79 -22.24 19.67
C GLY A 528 47.55 -22.51 18.17
N GLY A 529 46.37 -22.25 17.66
CA GLY A 529 46.03 -22.30 16.23
C GLY A 529 46.83 -21.29 15.41
N ARG A 530 47.05 -21.58 14.11
CA ARG A 530 47.82 -20.73 13.18
C ARG A 530 47.07 -19.47 12.70
N GLY A 531 45.82 -19.26 13.12
CA GLY A 531 44.99 -18.17 12.64
C GLY A 531 44.49 -18.35 11.21
N ILE A 532 43.54 -17.56 10.83
CA ILE A 532 42.99 -17.51 9.47
C ILE A 532 43.22 -16.10 8.93
N VAL A 533 43.72 -15.99 7.69
CA VAL A 533 43.86 -14.69 7.01
C VAL A 533 42.47 -14.05 6.90
N GLY A 534 42.25 -12.96 7.60
CA GLY A 534 40.99 -12.25 7.65
C GLY A 534 40.78 -11.28 6.50
N MET A 535 41.86 -10.83 5.89
CA MET A 535 41.82 -9.88 4.78
C MET A 535 43.16 -9.92 4.04
N ASP A 536 43.10 -9.73 2.73
CA ASP A 536 44.33 -9.56 1.92
C ASP A 536 44.74 -8.09 1.95
N THR A 537 45.86 -7.78 2.58
CA THR A 537 46.36 -6.42 2.78
C THR A 537 47.55 -6.15 1.87
N LYS A 538 47.81 -4.88 1.53
CA LYS A 538 49.05 -4.47 0.86
C LYS A 538 50.24 -4.53 1.81
N ASP A 539 51.47 -4.59 1.27
CA ASP A 539 52.70 -4.34 2.04
C ASP A 539 52.52 -2.99 2.79
N ASN A 540 52.54 -2.99 4.10
CA ASN A 540 52.30 -1.84 5.00
C ASN A 540 50.83 -1.50 5.34
N ASP A 541 49.80 -2.34 5.06
CA ASP A 541 48.45 -2.18 5.56
C ASP A 541 48.12 -3.30 6.55
N PHE A 542 47.30 -3.00 7.57
CA PHE A 542 46.79 -3.97 8.56
C PHE A 542 45.37 -3.63 9.00
N VAL A 543 44.65 -4.61 9.56
CA VAL A 543 43.33 -4.42 10.10
C VAL A 543 43.42 -3.62 11.40
N GLU A 544 42.87 -2.42 11.39
CA GLU A 544 42.90 -1.51 12.54
C GLU A 544 41.61 -1.64 13.40
N HIS A 545 40.44 -1.78 12.76
CA HIS A 545 39.18 -1.95 13.45
C HIS A 545 38.46 -3.21 12.98
N LEU A 546 37.96 -3.98 13.95
CA LEU A 546 37.08 -5.12 13.71
C LEU A 546 36.02 -5.12 14.82
N PHE A 547 34.75 -5.16 14.44
CA PHE A 547 33.63 -5.21 15.40
C PHE A 547 32.41 -5.87 14.79
N VAL A 548 31.54 -6.39 15.66
CA VAL A 548 30.25 -6.98 15.28
C VAL A 548 29.17 -5.95 15.46
N THR A 549 28.26 -5.88 14.51
CA THR A 549 27.10 -4.99 14.54
C THR A 549 25.95 -5.58 13.74
N ASN A 550 24.73 -5.01 13.89
CA ASN A 550 23.59 -5.40 13.06
C ASN A 550 23.54 -4.56 11.77
N THR A 551 23.05 -5.15 10.68
CA THR A 551 22.92 -4.47 9.36
C THR A 551 22.18 -3.14 9.43
N HIS A 552 21.21 -3.00 10.33
CA HIS A 552 20.36 -1.81 10.48
C HIS A 552 20.91 -0.75 11.43
N HIS A 553 21.98 -1.03 12.17
CA HIS A 553 22.60 -0.04 13.05
C HIS A 553 23.27 1.08 12.26
N TYR A 554 23.28 2.27 12.85
CA TYR A 554 24.10 3.37 12.36
C TYR A 554 25.55 3.14 12.79
N LEU A 555 26.47 3.50 11.91
CA LEU A 555 27.89 3.52 12.21
C LEU A 555 28.36 4.97 12.22
N LEU A 556 28.88 5.40 13.36
CA LEU A 556 29.49 6.71 13.52
C LEU A 556 31.01 6.58 13.38
N PHE A 557 31.56 7.20 12.34
CA PHE A 557 32.98 7.18 12.05
C PHE A 557 33.63 8.45 12.59
N PHE A 558 34.46 8.32 13.61
CA PHE A 558 35.17 9.45 14.21
C PHE A 558 36.61 9.48 13.66
N THR A 559 37.06 10.68 13.24
CA THR A 559 38.35 10.85 12.60
C THR A 559 39.36 11.46 13.55
N ASN A 560 40.67 11.30 13.21
CA ASN A 560 41.78 11.92 13.92
C ASN A 560 41.65 13.44 14.03
N LYS A 561 40.96 14.11 13.10
CA LYS A 561 40.67 15.55 13.11
C LYS A 561 39.43 15.94 13.97
N GLY A 562 38.86 14.97 14.70
CA GLY A 562 37.69 15.22 15.57
C GLY A 562 36.38 15.46 14.84
N LYS A 563 36.24 15.00 13.60
CA LYS A 563 34.98 14.96 12.86
C LYS A 563 34.28 13.62 13.02
N VAL A 564 32.97 13.60 12.77
CA VAL A 564 32.14 12.39 12.73
C VAL A 564 31.34 12.32 11.45
N TYR A 565 31.28 11.14 10.83
CA TYR A 565 30.45 10.76 9.67
C TYR A 565 29.51 9.62 10.05
N ARG A 566 28.41 9.46 9.32
CA ARG A 566 27.39 8.45 9.59
C ARG A 566 27.06 7.65 8.35
N LEU A 567 26.99 6.32 8.49
CA LEU A 567 26.44 5.36 7.52
C LEU A 567 25.57 4.35 8.23
N LYS A 568 24.69 3.68 7.48
CA LYS A 568 24.06 2.43 7.91
C LYS A 568 25.01 1.26 7.63
N ALA A 569 25.02 0.24 8.50
CA ALA A 569 25.92 -0.90 8.33
C ALA A 569 25.67 -1.67 7.02
N TYR A 570 24.42 -1.71 6.54
CA TYR A 570 24.08 -2.33 5.25
C TYR A 570 24.61 -1.57 4.03
N GLU A 571 24.96 -0.29 4.14
CA GLU A 571 25.57 0.49 3.04
C GLU A 571 27.02 0.08 2.78
N ILE A 572 27.65 -0.67 3.70
CA ILE A 572 29.00 -1.22 3.51
C ILE A 572 28.90 -2.46 2.62
N PRO A 573 29.73 -2.54 1.55
CA PRO A 573 29.69 -3.67 0.63
C PRO A 573 29.99 -5.02 1.31
N ASP A 574 29.17 -6.02 1.01
CA ASP A 574 29.41 -7.41 1.37
C ASP A 574 30.42 -8.04 0.39
N LEU A 575 31.54 -8.50 0.90
CA LEU A 575 32.62 -9.00 0.08
C LEU A 575 33.16 -10.30 0.67
N SER A 576 33.88 -11.09 -0.13
CA SER A 576 34.50 -12.33 0.34
C SER A 576 35.51 -12.08 1.45
N ARG A 577 35.78 -13.12 2.27
CA ARG A 577 36.72 -13.06 3.40
C ARG A 577 38.11 -12.55 3.01
N THR A 578 38.66 -12.98 1.89
CA THR A 578 39.97 -12.59 1.41
C THR A 578 40.00 -11.28 0.63
N ALA A 579 38.82 -10.72 0.25
CA ALA A 579 38.77 -9.47 -0.50
C ALA A 579 39.31 -8.30 0.32
N ARG A 580 40.00 -7.37 -0.34
CA ARG A 580 40.65 -6.19 0.26
C ARG A 580 39.67 -5.18 0.85
N GLY A 581 38.40 -5.19 0.43
CA GLY A 581 37.41 -4.17 0.81
C GLY A 581 37.34 -3.01 -0.17
N THR A 582 36.46 -2.06 0.18
CA THR A 582 36.22 -0.82 -0.57
C THR A 582 36.89 0.34 0.18
N PRO A 583 37.55 1.29 -0.50
CA PRO A 583 38.10 2.47 0.17
C PRO A 583 36.95 3.27 0.84
N ILE A 584 37.13 3.59 2.12
CA ILE A 584 36.13 4.29 2.94
C ILE A 584 35.76 5.68 2.37
N ILE A 585 36.72 6.30 1.68
CA ILE A 585 36.52 7.59 1.00
C ILE A 585 35.44 7.51 -0.10
N ASN A 586 35.11 6.32 -0.61
CA ASN A 586 34.04 6.09 -1.56
C ASN A 586 32.65 6.04 -0.89
N LEU A 587 32.62 5.83 0.43
CA LEU A 587 31.39 5.72 1.22
C LEU A 587 31.09 6.99 2.02
N ILE A 588 32.13 7.62 2.60
CA ILE A 588 32.02 8.87 3.37
C ILE A 588 32.98 9.93 2.81
N GLN A 589 32.60 11.20 2.90
CA GLN A 589 33.38 12.32 2.34
C GLN A 589 34.43 12.80 3.32
N ILE A 590 35.49 11.97 3.56
CA ILE A 590 36.61 12.36 4.39
C ILE A 590 37.58 13.26 3.63
N GLU A 591 38.26 14.18 4.34
CA GLU A 591 39.22 15.10 3.78
C GLU A 591 40.59 14.46 3.63
N GLN A 592 41.44 15.07 2.80
CA GLN A 592 42.82 14.59 2.62
C GLN A 592 43.61 14.64 3.94
N GLY A 593 44.23 13.53 4.33
CA GLY A 593 44.97 13.41 5.58
C GLY A 593 44.11 13.19 6.82
N GLU A 594 42.86 12.90 6.64
CA GLU A 594 41.91 12.47 7.69
C GLU A 594 41.87 10.94 7.73
N THR A 595 41.97 10.36 8.94
CA THR A 595 41.92 8.90 9.17
C THR A 595 40.83 8.58 10.18
N VAL A 596 40.19 7.42 10.04
CA VAL A 596 39.16 6.97 10.98
C VAL A 596 39.80 6.32 12.20
N ASN A 597 39.64 6.91 13.38
CA ASN A 597 40.27 6.43 14.62
C ASN A 597 39.30 5.71 15.56
N ALA A 598 37.98 5.89 15.38
CA ALA A 598 37.00 5.14 16.14
C ALA A 598 35.72 4.97 15.33
N VAL A 599 35.09 3.83 15.49
CA VAL A 599 33.77 3.54 14.88
C VAL A 599 32.82 3.03 15.96
N ILE A 600 31.67 3.68 16.10
CA ILE A 600 30.67 3.36 17.11
C ILE A 600 29.38 2.90 16.41
N PRO A 601 28.96 1.66 16.63
CA PRO A 601 27.62 1.23 16.23
C PRO A 601 26.57 1.83 17.17
N VAL A 602 25.49 2.36 16.59
CA VAL A 602 24.39 3.01 17.31
C VAL A 602 23.07 2.46 16.76
N GLU A 603 22.27 1.90 17.63
CA GLU A 603 20.93 1.40 17.28
C GLU A 603 19.94 2.54 17.11
N SER A 604 19.89 3.48 18.06
CA SER A 604 18.99 4.64 18.05
C SER A 604 19.67 5.86 18.66
N PHE A 605 19.29 7.06 18.21
CA PHE A 605 19.69 8.35 18.81
C PHE A 605 18.72 8.82 19.88
N GLU A 606 17.56 8.23 20.02
CA GLU A 606 16.51 8.58 21.00
C GLU A 606 16.72 7.84 22.33
N THR A 607 17.94 7.94 22.89
CA THR A 607 18.31 7.28 24.14
C THR A 607 19.02 8.25 25.07
N GLU A 608 18.92 8.03 26.40
CA GLU A 608 19.66 8.79 27.41
C GLU A 608 21.14 8.30 27.51
N GLN A 609 21.81 8.20 26.38
CA GLN A 609 23.19 7.74 26.28
C GLN A 609 24.13 8.87 25.92
N TYR A 610 25.42 8.65 26.18
CA TYR A 610 26.48 9.62 25.93
C TYR A 610 27.60 9.00 25.11
N LEU A 611 28.25 9.82 24.28
CA LEU A 611 29.53 9.48 23.68
C LEU A 611 30.63 10.02 24.58
N PHE A 612 31.49 9.11 25.03
CA PHE A 612 32.67 9.41 25.84
C PHE A 612 33.95 9.31 24.99
N PHE A 613 34.69 10.42 24.92
CA PHE A 613 35.85 10.59 24.06
C PHE A 613 37.14 10.56 24.89
N ALA A 614 38.21 9.98 24.34
CA ALA A 614 39.53 10.06 24.89
C ALA A 614 40.56 10.41 23.81
N THR A 615 41.54 11.26 24.13
CA THR A 615 42.61 11.64 23.22
C THR A 615 43.95 11.08 23.66
N LYS A 616 44.89 11.05 22.74
CA LYS A 616 46.26 10.57 22.97
C LYS A 616 46.99 11.31 24.08
N GLN A 617 46.76 12.62 24.22
CA GLN A 617 47.31 13.46 25.30
C GLN A 617 46.53 13.35 26.62
N GLY A 618 45.58 12.40 26.72
CA GLY A 618 44.84 12.11 27.95
C GLY A 618 43.72 13.10 28.30
N VAL A 619 43.19 13.80 27.31
CA VAL A 619 41.97 14.63 27.46
C VAL A 619 40.72 13.74 27.25
N VAL A 620 39.69 13.98 28.03
CA VAL A 620 38.41 13.27 27.96
C VAL A 620 37.24 14.23 27.81
N LYS A 621 36.16 13.78 27.17
CA LYS A 621 34.93 14.55 26.93
C LYS A 621 33.71 13.65 26.96
N LYS A 622 32.59 14.13 27.48
CA LYS A 622 31.26 13.45 27.42
C LYS A 622 30.24 14.32 26.74
N THR A 623 29.52 13.77 25.74
CA THR A 623 28.48 14.50 24.96
C THR A 623 27.25 13.60 24.78
N PRO A 624 26.01 14.11 24.92
CA PRO A 624 24.80 13.34 24.67
C PRO A 624 24.76 12.82 23.22
N ILE A 625 24.22 11.61 23.03
CA ILE A 625 24.17 10.98 21.70
C ILE A 625 23.20 11.66 20.73
N ASP A 626 22.12 12.25 21.25
CA ASP A 626 21.13 12.99 20.47
C ASP A 626 21.72 14.23 19.74
N ASP A 627 22.79 14.82 20.25
CA ASP A 627 23.59 15.86 19.60
C ASP A 627 24.13 15.42 18.22
N TYR A 628 24.17 14.10 17.94
CA TYR A 628 24.68 13.49 16.72
C TYR A 628 23.59 12.88 15.82
N SER A 629 22.32 13.12 16.10
CA SER A 629 21.17 12.61 15.29
C SER A 629 21.18 13.14 13.85
N ASN A 630 21.64 14.39 13.64
CA ASN A 630 21.62 15.08 12.35
C ASN A 630 23.05 15.31 11.80
N ILE A 631 23.68 14.26 11.28
CA ILE A 631 24.98 14.33 10.59
C ILE A 631 24.76 14.45 9.09
N ARG A 632 25.29 15.53 8.49
CA ARG A 632 25.27 15.74 7.03
C ARG A 632 26.33 14.88 6.34
N LYS A 633 26.20 14.63 5.04
CA LYS A 633 27.18 13.87 4.24
C LYS A 633 28.63 14.39 4.34
N GLY A 634 28.83 15.69 4.52
CA GLY A 634 30.14 16.31 4.71
C GLY A 634 30.73 16.19 6.13
N GLY A 635 30.11 15.41 7.01
CA GLY A 635 30.54 15.23 8.39
C GLY A 635 30.13 16.39 9.33
N LEU A 636 30.45 16.18 10.60
CA LEU A 636 30.13 17.13 11.68
C LEU A 636 31.31 17.18 12.66
N ILE A 637 31.61 18.34 13.27
CA ILE A 637 32.63 18.44 14.32
C ILE A 637 32.12 17.74 15.57
N ALA A 638 32.84 16.70 16.01
CA ALA A 638 32.55 15.91 17.19
C ALA A 638 33.33 16.38 18.44
N ILE A 639 34.55 16.81 18.29
CA ILE A 639 35.42 17.35 19.36
C ILE A 639 36.42 18.31 18.74
N ASN A 640 36.75 19.41 19.42
CA ASN A 640 37.86 20.26 19.07
C ASN A 640 39.14 19.73 19.75
N LEU A 641 40.07 19.24 18.97
CA LEU A 641 41.37 18.74 19.45
C LEU A 641 42.33 19.88 19.77
N ARG A 642 43.29 19.63 20.70
CA ARG A 642 44.41 20.50 20.93
C ARG A 642 45.44 20.32 19.81
N GLU A 643 46.45 21.22 19.77
CA GLU A 643 47.54 21.11 18.84
C GLU A 643 48.34 19.84 19.14
N ASP A 644 48.70 19.09 18.08
CA ASP A 644 49.40 17.79 18.14
C ASP A 644 48.73 16.68 18.96
N ASP A 645 47.39 16.76 19.17
CA ASP A 645 46.59 15.72 19.80
C ASP A 645 45.78 14.93 18.78
N ASP A 646 45.60 13.65 19.03
CA ASP A 646 44.77 12.72 18.23
C ASP A 646 43.64 12.14 19.07
N LEU A 647 42.47 11.95 18.47
CA LEU A 647 41.40 11.17 19.07
C LEU A 647 41.75 9.69 19.04
N ILE A 648 41.82 9.01 20.19
CA ILE A 648 42.20 7.58 20.28
C ILE A 648 41.03 6.64 20.41
N GLY A 649 39.92 7.10 20.94
CA GLY A 649 38.75 6.25 21.18
C GLY A 649 37.51 7.03 21.54
N VAL A 650 36.37 6.43 21.17
CA VAL A 650 35.03 6.89 21.56
C VAL A 650 34.23 5.69 22.03
N LYS A 651 33.51 5.84 23.14
CA LYS A 651 32.66 4.80 23.71
C LYS A 651 31.25 5.34 23.94
N LEU A 652 30.28 4.44 23.81
CA LEU A 652 28.90 4.72 24.19
C LEU A 652 28.71 4.41 25.67
N THR A 653 28.16 5.33 26.45
CA THR A 653 27.96 5.19 27.91
C THR A 653 26.53 5.61 28.32
N ASP A 654 26.12 5.19 29.51
CA ASP A 654 24.79 5.51 30.09
C ASP A 654 24.78 6.67 31.08
N GLY A 655 25.92 7.31 31.32
CA GLY A 655 26.06 8.42 32.26
C GLY A 655 26.52 8.01 33.65
N ASN A 656 26.56 6.69 33.98
CA ASN A 656 26.85 6.20 35.34
C ASN A 656 28.00 5.15 35.37
N GLN A 657 28.77 5.03 34.33
CA GLN A 657 29.76 3.98 34.20
C GLN A 657 31.15 4.42 34.70
N GLY A 658 31.98 3.44 35.06
CA GLY A 658 33.41 3.65 35.30
C GLY A 658 34.19 3.70 33.99
N ILE A 659 35.16 4.56 33.89
CA ILE A 659 36.05 4.68 32.71
C ILE A 659 37.44 4.27 33.12
N ILE A 660 38.04 3.35 32.35
CA ILE A 660 39.47 2.99 32.49
C ILE A 660 40.24 3.41 31.24
N MET A 661 41.36 4.05 31.45
CA MET A 661 42.29 4.44 30.38
C MET A 661 43.63 3.76 30.62
N GLY A 662 44.26 3.25 29.55
CA GLY A 662 45.55 2.62 29.58
C GLY A 662 46.58 3.39 28.75
N THR A 663 47.87 3.37 29.21
CA THR A 663 48.97 4.05 28.50
C THR A 663 49.95 3.06 27.90
N LYS A 664 50.69 3.53 26.91
CA LYS A 664 51.73 2.80 26.18
C LYS A 664 52.82 2.18 27.11
N LEU A 665 53.17 2.90 28.18
CA LEU A 665 54.18 2.48 29.17
C LEU A 665 53.62 1.67 30.34
N GLY A 666 52.36 1.22 30.24
CA GLY A 666 51.72 0.31 31.18
C GLY A 666 51.18 0.94 32.44
N MET A 667 50.79 2.22 32.41
CA MET A 667 50.00 2.88 33.46
C MET A 667 48.49 2.80 33.12
N SER A 668 47.62 2.94 34.14
CA SER A 668 46.16 3.04 33.93
C SER A 668 45.53 3.91 35.00
N ILE A 669 44.42 4.55 34.63
CA ILE A 669 43.57 5.30 35.59
C ILE A 669 42.13 4.85 35.45
N HIS A 670 41.47 4.62 36.61
CA HIS A 670 40.05 4.27 36.67
C HIS A 670 39.30 5.39 37.47
N PHE A 671 38.31 5.99 36.87
CA PHE A 671 37.46 7.03 37.45
C PHE A 671 36.00 6.93 36.96
N PRO A 672 35.01 7.44 37.75
CA PRO A 672 33.59 7.46 37.32
C PRO A 672 33.40 8.53 36.25
N GLU A 673 32.58 8.20 35.23
CA GLU A 673 32.30 9.15 34.14
C GLU A 673 31.59 10.42 34.62
N GLN A 674 30.96 10.38 35.77
CA GLN A 674 30.31 11.55 36.43
C GLN A 674 31.30 12.66 36.74
N ASP A 675 32.60 12.32 36.95
CA ASP A 675 33.65 13.31 37.11
C ASP A 675 33.85 14.19 35.86
N VAL A 676 33.33 13.75 34.72
CA VAL A 676 33.31 14.47 33.44
C VAL A 676 31.90 15.02 33.18
N ARG A 677 31.73 16.34 33.30
CA ARG A 677 30.45 16.99 32.97
C ARG A 677 30.09 16.80 31.51
N SER A 678 28.80 16.73 31.21
CA SER A 678 28.30 16.74 29.83
C SER A 678 28.67 18.05 29.14
N MET A 679 29.13 18.00 27.92
CA MET A 679 29.61 19.13 27.09
C MET A 679 29.09 19.02 25.67
N GLY A 680 28.85 20.16 25.03
CA GLY A 680 28.45 20.19 23.63
C GLY A 680 29.53 19.68 22.65
N ARG A 681 29.15 19.40 21.44
CA ARG A 681 30.00 18.77 20.39
C ARG A 681 31.35 19.46 20.17
N SER A 682 31.40 20.78 20.12
CA SER A 682 32.61 21.56 19.81
C SER A 682 33.51 21.81 21.03
N ALA A 683 33.25 21.23 22.20
CA ALA A 683 34.14 21.38 23.37
C ALA A 683 35.42 20.57 23.20
N THR A 684 36.52 21.05 23.74
CA THR A 684 37.85 20.38 23.74
C THR A 684 37.93 19.23 24.77
N GLY A 685 37.16 19.36 25.90
CA GLY A 685 37.22 18.39 26.99
C GLY A 685 38.06 18.83 28.20
N VAL A 686 38.26 17.90 29.11
CA VAL A 686 39.00 18.09 30.38
C VAL A 686 40.09 17.02 30.54
N LYS A 687 41.09 17.27 31.41
CA LYS A 687 42.16 16.31 31.65
C LYS A 687 41.64 15.01 32.29
N GLY A 688 41.88 13.86 31.67
CA GLY A 688 41.53 12.51 32.14
C GLY A 688 42.65 11.86 32.94
N ILE A 689 43.84 11.87 32.42
CA ILE A 689 45.07 11.32 33.04
C ILE A 689 46.25 12.31 32.90
N GLN A 690 47.17 12.27 33.83
CA GLN A 690 48.43 12.97 33.72
C GLN A 690 49.48 12.00 33.20
N LEU A 691 50.01 12.26 32.02
CA LEU A 691 51.06 11.44 31.38
C LEU A 691 52.46 11.91 31.83
N ASP A 692 53.39 10.94 31.86
CA ASP A 692 54.82 11.23 31.96
C ASP A 692 55.38 11.50 30.54
N ASP A 693 56.62 12.02 30.44
CA ASP A 693 57.27 12.29 29.17
C ASP A 693 57.37 11.01 28.32
N GLU A 694 57.14 11.08 27.01
CA GLU A 694 57.13 9.98 26.05
C GLU A 694 56.00 8.95 26.21
N ASP A 695 55.10 9.08 27.21
CA ASP A 695 53.90 8.22 27.35
C ASP A 695 52.73 8.79 26.60
N ALA A 696 51.85 7.92 26.21
CA ALA A 696 50.60 8.27 25.50
C ALA A 696 49.46 7.33 25.92
N VAL A 697 48.20 7.83 25.94
CA VAL A 697 47.04 6.97 26.09
C VAL A 697 46.89 6.15 24.80
N ILE A 698 46.71 4.83 24.96
CA ILE A 698 46.55 3.90 23.83
C ILE A 698 45.16 3.40 23.65
N ASP A 699 44.39 3.30 24.76
CA ASP A 699 43.02 2.79 24.71
C ASP A 699 42.24 3.27 25.93
N MET A 700 40.91 3.22 25.80
CA MET A 700 39.94 3.55 26.83
C MET A 700 38.76 2.59 26.75
N ASP A 701 38.30 2.10 27.89
CA ASP A 701 37.09 1.24 27.92
C ASP A 701 36.22 1.56 29.13
N VAL A 702 34.97 1.04 29.05
CA VAL A 702 33.98 1.18 30.09
C VAL A 702 34.08 0.02 31.06
N VAL A 703 33.99 0.32 32.36
CA VAL A 703 34.22 -0.66 33.42
C VAL A 703 32.88 -1.17 33.96
N HIS A 704 32.76 -2.49 34.07
CA HIS A 704 31.72 -3.19 34.82
C HIS A 704 32.38 -3.96 35.99
N GLU A 705 31.75 -3.93 37.19
CA GLU A 705 32.41 -4.39 38.43
C GLU A 705 32.86 -5.86 38.42
N ASP A 706 32.12 -6.74 37.74
CA ASP A 706 32.39 -8.19 37.66
C ASP A 706 33.36 -8.59 36.56
N ASN A 707 33.90 -7.64 35.81
CA ASN A 707 34.74 -7.90 34.63
C ASN A 707 36.23 -7.91 34.96
N SER A 708 37.03 -8.32 33.98
CA SER A 708 38.49 -8.27 34.04
C SER A 708 39.03 -7.29 32.99
N VAL A 709 40.12 -6.63 33.30
CA VAL A 709 40.91 -5.80 32.37
C VAL A 709 41.89 -6.70 31.65
N LEU A 710 41.68 -6.89 30.35
CA LEU A 710 42.60 -7.54 29.43
C LEU A 710 43.63 -6.52 28.93
N ILE A 711 44.90 -6.89 28.95
CA ILE A 711 46.00 -6.08 28.38
C ILE A 711 46.79 -6.95 27.45
N VAL A 712 47.12 -6.41 26.29
CA VAL A 712 47.94 -7.10 25.26
C VAL A 712 49.04 -6.17 24.81
N THR A 713 50.22 -6.74 24.56
CA THR A 713 51.40 -6.00 24.13
C THR A 713 51.78 -6.31 22.69
N ALA A 714 52.61 -5.46 22.07
CA ALA A 714 53.05 -5.56 20.69
C ALA A 714 53.70 -6.94 20.37
N LYS A 715 54.40 -7.58 21.30
CA LYS A 715 55.01 -8.90 21.12
C LYS A 715 54.13 -10.10 21.50
N GLY A 716 52.78 -9.87 21.56
CA GLY A 716 51.78 -10.93 21.75
C GLY A 716 51.71 -11.52 23.17
N PHE A 717 52.19 -10.80 24.17
CA PHE A 717 51.99 -11.13 25.58
C PHE A 717 50.72 -10.45 26.06
N GLY A 718 50.02 -11.06 27.02
CA GLY A 718 48.84 -10.47 27.63
C GLY A 718 48.38 -11.16 28.89
N LYS A 719 47.43 -10.60 29.54
CA LYS A 719 46.83 -11.11 30.80
C LYS A 719 45.48 -10.50 31.05
N ARG A 720 44.71 -11.17 31.91
CA ARG A 720 43.50 -10.58 32.51
C ARG A 720 43.83 -10.21 33.96
N THR A 721 43.32 -9.09 34.42
CA THR A 721 43.40 -8.64 35.83
C THR A 721 41.99 -8.20 36.28
N PRO A 722 41.45 -8.72 37.41
CA PRO A 722 40.13 -8.31 37.90
C PRO A 722 40.03 -6.79 38.04
N VAL A 723 38.89 -6.21 37.66
CA VAL A 723 38.62 -4.79 37.79
C VAL A 723 38.80 -4.31 39.25
N SER A 724 38.47 -5.14 40.22
CA SER A 724 38.62 -4.87 41.66
C SER A 724 40.04 -4.49 42.09
N GLU A 725 41.07 -4.89 41.34
CA GLU A 725 42.44 -4.46 41.58
C GLU A 725 42.71 -3.00 41.12
N TYR A 726 41.83 -2.38 40.37
CA TYR A 726 41.97 -1.00 39.87
C TYR A 726 41.13 -0.06 40.73
N ARG A 727 41.78 0.50 41.80
CA ARG A 727 41.08 1.46 42.68
C ARG A 727 40.50 2.65 41.90
N ILE A 728 39.34 3.10 42.25
CA ILE A 728 38.71 4.31 41.72
C ILE A 728 39.55 5.52 42.17
N GLN A 729 39.87 6.41 41.27
CA GLN A 729 40.61 7.65 41.49
C GLN A 729 39.87 8.83 40.91
N SER A 730 40.19 10.04 41.33
CA SER A 730 39.72 11.26 40.63
C SER A 730 40.45 11.37 39.29
N ARG A 731 39.72 11.81 38.25
CA ARG A 731 40.31 12.07 36.90
C ARG A 731 41.50 13.05 37.03
N GLY A 732 42.45 12.97 36.06
CA GLY A 732 43.57 13.88 35.96
C GLY A 732 44.77 13.52 36.86
N GLY A 733 44.70 12.38 37.60
CA GLY A 733 45.84 11.80 38.33
C GLY A 733 46.84 11.06 37.44
N LYS A 734 48.02 10.62 38.01
CA LYS A 734 49.02 9.81 37.27
C LYS A 734 48.63 8.36 37.03
N GLY A 735 47.54 7.90 37.69
CA GLY A 735 47.11 6.50 37.58
C GLY A 735 47.97 5.53 38.42
N ILE A 736 47.83 4.22 38.08
CA ILE A 736 48.54 3.09 38.73
C ILE A 736 49.12 2.17 37.64
N LYS A 737 50.18 1.43 38.00
CA LYS A 737 50.79 0.50 37.09
C LYS A 737 49.88 -0.69 36.81
N THR A 738 49.61 -1.00 35.56
CA THR A 738 48.79 -2.10 35.09
C THR A 738 49.57 -3.26 34.49
N LEU A 739 50.69 -2.99 33.87
CA LEU A 739 51.57 -4.01 33.30
C LEU A 739 53.05 -3.57 33.49
N ASN A 740 53.93 -4.53 33.72
CA ASN A 740 55.37 -4.28 33.71
C ASN A 740 55.93 -4.44 32.29
N VAL A 741 56.07 -3.33 31.60
CA VAL A 741 56.61 -3.26 30.22
C VAL A 741 58.12 -3.53 30.25
N THR A 742 58.61 -4.40 29.39
CA THR A 742 60.03 -4.80 29.24
C THR A 742 60.32 -5.06 27.75
N ASP A 743 61.59 -5.12 27.37
CA ASP A 743 62.00 -5.45 25.99
C ASP A 743 61.46 -6.81 25.50
N LYS A 744 61.17 -7.73 26.44
CA LYS A 744 60.61 -9.05 26.15
C LYS A 744 59.19 -9.05 25.69
N ASN A 745 58.33 -8.25 26.34
CA ASN A 745 56.87 -8.22 26.03
C ASN A 745 56.47 -7.04 25.14
N GLY A 746 57.31 -6.01 25.04
CA GLY A 746 57.00 -4.83 24.21
C GLY A 746 56.00 -3.86 24.86
N ALA A 747 55.77 -2.73 24.20
CA ALA A 747 54.82 -1.72 24.65
C ALA A 747 53.37 -2.27 24.64
N VAL A 748 52.50 -1.67 25.46
CA VAL A 748 51.08 -1.99 25.47
C VAL A 748 50.43 -1.44 24.19
N VAL A 749 49.62 -2.28 23.47
CA VAL A 749 48.90 -1.90 22.26
C VAL A 749 47.39 -1.88 22.43
N GLY A 750 46.87 -2.58 23.43
CA GLY A 750 45.43 -2.54 23.67
C GLY A 750 45.07 -2.89 25.12
N LEU A 751 44.01 -2.24 25.58
CA LEU A 751 43.34 -2.48 26.86
C LEU A 751 41.85 -2.63 26.62
N LYS A 752 41.27 -3.76 27.08
CA LYS A 752 39.82 -4.01 26.97
C LYS A 752 39.29 -4.52 28.30
N VAL A 753 38.09 -4.10 28.64
CA VAL A 753 37.30 -4.70 29.74
C VAL A 753 36.52 -5.87 29.18
N VAL A 754 36.69 -7.07 29.71
CA VAL A 754 36.21 -8.33 29.14
C VAL A 754 35.45 -9.18 30.12
N GLN A 755 34.48 -9.97 29.62
CA GLN A 755 33.69 -10.97 30.37
C GLN A 755 34.20 -12.39 30.09
N GLU A 756 33.80 -13.36 30.93
CA GLU A 756 34.25 -14.76 30.75
C GLU A 756 33.59 -15.48 29.59
N ASP A 757 32.39 -15.04 29.21
CA ASP A 757 31.57 -15.57 28.12
C ASP A 757 31.86 -14.93 26.74
N GLU A 758 32.91 -14.09 26.65
CA GLU A 758 33.35 -13.48 25.42
C GLU A 758 34.54 -14.23 24.80
N ASP A 759 34.74 -14.02 23.49
CA ASP A 759 35.96 -14.43 22.76
C ASP A 759 36.79 -13.19 22.38
N LEU A 760 38.10 -13.37 22.34
CA LEU A 760 39.04 -12.35 21.88
C LEU A 760 39.48 -12.63 20.46
N MET A 761 39.40 -11.64 19.62
CA MET A 761 40.08 -11.62 18.31
C MET A 761 41.33 -10.75 18.42
N ILE A 762 42.48 -11.35 18.13
CA ILE A 762 43.80 -10.68 18.05
C ILE A 762 44.16 -10.58 16.57
N ILE A 763 44.51 -9.39 16.13
CA ILE A 763 44.82 -9.12 14.73
C ILE A 763 46.24 -8.55 14.68
N THR A 764 47.14 -9.17 13.88
CA THR A 764 48.52 -8.69 13.71
C THR A 764 48.59 -7.66 12.58
N ALA A 765 49.66 -6.89 12.55
CA ALA A 765 49.95 -5.89 11.52
C ALA A 765 50.01 -6.50 10.09
N LEU A 766 50.43 -7.74 9.94
CA LEU A 766 50.42 -8.46 8.66
C LEU A 766 49.07 -9.16 8.36
N GLY A 767 48.00 -8.85 9.10
CA GLY A 767 46.66 -9.31 8.83
C GLY A 767 46.32 -10.73 9.29
N THR A 768 47.13 -11.35 10.15
CA THR A 768 46.81 -12.64 10.78
C THR A 768 45.77 -12.43 11.88
N VAL A 769 44.68 -13.19 11.83
CA VAL A 769 43.57 -13.11 12.80
C VAL A 769 43.49 -14.40 13.60
N ILE A 770 43.51 -14.29 14.93
CA ILE A 770 43.24 -15.42 15.84
C ILE A 770 42.05 -15.10 16.72
N ARG A 771 41.13 -16.05 16.86
CA ARG A 771 40.02 -16.02 17.82
C ARG A 771 40.36 -16.99 18.95
N THR A 772 40.35 -16.50 20.19
CA THR A 772 40.65 -17.31 21.39
C THR A 772 39.60 -17.02 22.47
N SER A 773 39.20 -18.08 23.22
CA SER A 773 38.26 -17.91 24.33
C SER A 773 38.95 -17.21 25.51
N MET A 774 38.20 -16.37 26.22
CA MET A 774 38.66 -15.69 27.44
C MET A 774 39.14 -16.66 28.52
N ASP A 775 38.50 -17.85 28.64
CA ASP A 775 38.91 -18.91 29.58
C ASP A 775 40.39 -19.33 29.44
N GLY A 776 40.94 -19.24 28.21
CA GLY A 776 42.31 -19.59 27.91
C GLY A 776 43.35 -18.53 28.34
N ILE A 777 42.92 -17.34 28.79
CA ILE A 777 43.81 -16.24 29.15
C ILE A 777 43.98 -16.21 30.69
N SER A 778 45.22 -16.27 31.16
CA SER A 778 45.55 -16.31 32.60
C SER A 778 45.13 -15.03 33.33
N VAL A 779 44.49 -15.18 34.46
CA VAL A 779 44.20 -14.10 35.41
C VAL A 779 45.42 -13.84 36.28
N MET A 780 45.89 -12.61 36.29
CA MET A 780 47.16 -12.22 36.97
C MET A 780 47.05 -10.83 37.57
N GLY A 781 47.82 -10.57 38.64
CA GLY A 781 47.92 -9.28 39.28
C GLY A 781 48.52 -8.18 38.38
N ARG A 782 48.27 -6.91 38.68
CA ARG A 782 48.66 -5.74 37.90
C ARG A 782 50.13 -5.66 37.56
N ASN A 783 51.08 -5.94 38.48
CA ASN A 783 52.52 -5.73 38.31
C ASN A 783 53.24 -6.87 37.60
N THR A 784 52.55 -7.74 36.86
CA THR A 784 53.13 -8.84 36.12
C THR A 784 53.46 -8.47 34.66
N GLN A 785 54.22 -9.31 33.96
CA GLN A 785 54.61 -9.12 32.56
C GLN A 785 53.60 -9.75 31.58
N GLY A 786 52.61 -10.51 32.08
CA GLY A 786 51.72 -11.30 31.26
C GLY A 786 52.31 -12.59 30.74
N VAL A 787 51.49 -13.39 30.03
CA VAL A 787 51.87 -14.66 29.36
C VAL A 787 51.70 -14.48 27.86
N ARG A 788 52.34 -15.38 27.08
CA ARG A 788 52.24 -15.35 25.64
C ARG A 788 50.85 -15.83 25.21
N LEU A 789 50.09 -14.99 24.52
CA LEU A 789 48.75 -15.30 23.98
C LEU A 789 48.80 -15.78 22.53
N ILE A 790 49.76 -15.24 21.75
CA ILE A 790 49.92 -15.55 20.33
C ILE A 790 51.42 -15.72 20.01
N ASN A 791 51.74 -16.67 19.14
CA ASN A 791 53.05 -16.78 18.56
C ASN A 791 53.11 -15.97 17.27
N ILE A 792 53.76 -14.83 17.31
CA ILE A 792 53.98 -13.93 16.18
C ILE A 792 55.33 -14.19 15.53
N ARG A 793 55.44 -13.92 14.23
CA ARG A 793 56.72 -13.96 13.49
C ARG A 793 57.64 -12.82 13.98
N GLU A 794 58.95 -12.93 13.74
CA GLU A 794 59.91 -11.92 14.18
C GLU A 794 59.72 -10.54 13.53
N ASP A 795 59.05 -10.51 12.37
CA ASP A 795 58.73 -9.33 11.55
C ASP A 795 57.27 -8.83 11.68
N ASP A 796 56.49 -9.42 12.58
CA ASP A 796 55.09 -9.06 12.81
C ASP A 796 54.86 -8.57 14.26
N GLU A 797 53.84 -7.82 14.50
CA GLU A 797 53.39 -7.37 15.81
C GLU A 797 51.90 -7.31 15.93
N VAL A 798 51.36 -7.32 17.14
CA VAL A 798 49.91 -7.15 17.38
C VAL A 798 49.49 -5.73 17.01
N GLY A 799 48.55 -5.61 16.06
CA GLY A 799 48.03 -4.34 15.60
C GLY A 799 46.78 -3.89 16.35
N THR A 800 45.78 -4.78 16.51
CA THR A 800 44.53 -4.42 17.19
C THR A 800 43.83 -5.62 17.86
N LEU A 801 42.83 -5.33 18.69
CA LEU A 801 42.07 -6.30 19.48
C LEU A 801 40.57 -6.04 19.31
N ALA A 802 39.75 -7.09 19.18
CA ALA A 802 38.30 -7.00 19.19
C ALA A 802 37.64 -8.05 20.11
N ARG A 803 36.51 -7.69 20.75
CA ARG A 803 35.69 -8.61 21.55
C ARG A 803 34.56 -9.16 20.65
N VAL A 804 34.22 -10.43 20.84
CA VAL A 804 33.14 -11.10 20.12
C VAL A 804 32.32 -11.92 21.11
N GLN A 805 30.99 -11.86 21.07
CA GLN A 805 30.12 -12.70 21.89
C GLN A 805 30.19 -14.17 21.46
N LYS A 806 30.11 -15.08 22.42
CA LYS A 806 29.99 -16.52 22.17
C LYS A 806 28.59 -16.82 21.68
N ASN A 807 28.42 -17.43 20.50
CA ASN A 807 27.11 -17.92 20.03
C ASN A 807 26.78 -19.23 20.77
N GLU A 808 25.69 -19.27 21.55
CA GLU A 808 25.23 -20.43 22.33
C GLU A 808 24.66 -21.58 21.46
N GLU A 809 24.37 -21.40 20.19
CA GLU A 809 23.71 -22.40 19.34
C GLU A 809 24.59 -23.57 18.85
N GLN A 810 25.87 -23.66 19.23
CA GLN A 810 26.76 -24.73 18.76
C GLN A 810 27.09 -25.82 19.78
N ASN A 811 26.56 -25.79 21.01
CA ASN A 811 26.84 -26.80 22.04
C ASN A 811 25.89 -27.98 22.08
N GLU A 812 24.83 -28.02 21.29
CA GLU A 812 23.87 -29.15 21.30
C GLU A 812 24.18 -30.30 20.33
N ASN A 813 25.22 -30.17 19.48
CA ASN A 813 25.54 -31.20 18.47
C ASN A 813 26.86 -32.00 18.74
N GLU A 814 27.49 -31.90 19.91
CA GLU A 814 28.75 -32.66 20.20
C GLU A 814 28.56 -33.85 21.20
N GLU A 815 27.31 -34.19 21.65
CA GLU A 815 27.12 -35.32 22.56
C GLU A 815 26.63 -36.64 21.92
N ASP A 816 26.41 -36.68 20.58
CA ASP A 816 26.03 -37.95 19.92
C ASP A 816 26.90 -38.24 18.71
N GLY A 817 28.01 -38.91 18.93
CA GLY A 817 28.89 -39.33 17.79
C GLY A 817 30.09 -40.21 18.14
N ASP A 818 29.98 -41.05 19.17
CA ASP A 818 30.94 -42.15 19.39
C ASP A 818 30.32 -43.46 18.86
N TRP A 819 30.54 -43.79 17.62
CA TRP A 819 30.33 -45.15 17.05
C TRP A 819 31.45 -45.53 16.08
N GLU A 820 32.35 -46.42 16.62
CA GLU A 820 33.03 -47.54 16.00
C GLU A 820 33.48 -47.47 14.53
N GLU A 821 34.78 -47.39 14.36
CA GLU A 821 35.49 -48.06 13.28
C GLU A 821 35.27 -49.58 13.39
N SER A 822 34.67 -50.20 12.41
CA SER A 822 34.83 -51.63 12.14
C SER A 822 35.23 -51.85 10.67
N GLU A 823 36.39 -52.49 10.56
CA GLU A 823 36.95 -53.11 9.38
C GLU A 823 35.91 -53.95 8.59
N ALA A 824 35.96 -53.89 7.29
CA ALA A 824 35.72 -55.01 6.42
C ALA A 824 36.42 -54.82 5.07
N ALA A 825 37.39 -55.66 4.88
CA ALA A 825 38.06 -55.90 3.61
C ALA A 825 37.19 -56.74 2.67
N ASP A 826 37.48 -56.62 1.37
CA ASP A 826 37.38 -57.56 0.30
C ASP A 826 36.08 -58.34 0.04
N SER A 827 35.53 -58.12 -1.15
CA SER A 827 35.56 -59.21 -2.19
C SER A 827 34.84 -58.74 -3.47
N GLU A 828 35.51 -59.04 -4.57
CA GLU A 828 35.11 -59.07 -5.99
C GLU A 828 33.76 -59.73 -6.24
N GLU A 829 32.86 -59.15 -7.06
CA GLU A 829 32.48 -59.60 -8.41
C GLU A 829 31.64 -58.48 -9.08
#